data_91feea95d33b7311930d29d2c7d2de30
#
_entry.id   91feea95d33b7311930d29d2c7d2de30
#
_cell.length_a   1.000
_cell.length_b   1.000
_cell.length_c   1.000
_cell.angle_alpha   90.00
_cell.angle_beta   90.00
_cell.angle_gamma   90.00
#
_symmetry.space_group_name_H-M   'P 1'
#
loop_
_entity.id
_entity.type
_entity.pdbx_description
1 polymer ?
#
loop_
_entity_poly.entity_id
_entity_poly.type
_entity_poly.pdbx_seq_one_letter_code
_entity_poly.pdbx_strand_id
1 'polypeptide(L)'
;MPEQNTQQDLREILQIRRDKLKALQDAGMNPFEITRYDVTHHAQEVKDNFDALEGQTVSLGGRLMSKRGMGKVSFCDLQDKSGRIQIYARRDEMDEEAYNRFKKYDIGDIVGVKGEVFRTQKGEMSIRAHEITLLSKSLQPLPEKFHGLTDKELRYRQRYVDLIMNPESKRNFEIRSKFVAFLRRYLDNLGFMEVETPVLSPIAGGANARPFITHHNTLDIDMYMRIATELHLKRLIVGGMERVYEVGRIFRNEGMDTKHNPEFTTCELYQAFTNLDGMMDILEGILTGAAKEILGTYQVTWMGHDIDLTPSWQRVTMADAVKNVTGADFMACIGDADRGVELARSVGVDMDGVPHTWGNALYETFDQKVEETLIQPTFITMYPVEVSPLAKRSPAQPELTERYEMFICGCEMGNAFSELNDPIDQYQRFKAQAEKRANGDDEADMMDEDFVLALEYGMPPTGGLGFGIDRCAMMLCGTDSIRDVILFPTMKPLDTPKSENKPEEVGIIGGAKGTVEIEIKDEPIDFSNVQIEPLFQDQVDFDTFSKSDFRAVKVKECEAVKKSKKLLKFVLDDGTGTDRVILSGIHEYYEPEELVEKTCIAITNLPPRAMMGIDSCGMLISAVHHENGEEKLHLLMVDPHIPAGAKLY
;
A
#
# COMPACT_ATOMS: atom_id res chain seq x y z
N MET A 1 -27.96 20.00 -13.49
CA MET A 1 -27.86 21.48 -13.53
C MET A 1 -27.19 22.11 -12.29
N PRO A 2 -27.25 21.62 -11.04
CA PRO A 2 -26.44 22.17 -9.93
C PRO A 2 -24.94 21.93 -10.07
N GLU A 3 -24.52 20.77 -10.58
CA GLU A 3 -23.10 20.37 -10.67
C GLU A 3 -22.29 21.18 -11.72
N GLN A 4 -22.90 21.55 -12.83
CA GLN A 4 -22.23 22.37 -13.86
C GLN A 4 -21.94 23.78 -13.38
N ASN A 5 -22.84 24.41 -12.60
CA ASN A 5 -22.59 25.71 -11.99
C ASN A 5 -21.42 25.66 -11.01
N THR A 6 -21.35 24.61 -10.18
CA THR A 6 -20.28 24.47 -9.17
C THR A 6 -18.89 24.31 -9.81
N GLN A 7 -18.78 23.61 -10.94
CA GLN A 7 -17.51 23.45 -11.68
C GLN A 7 -17.09 24.75 -12.36
N GLN A 8 -18.03 25.51 -12.90
CA GLN A 8 -17.75 26.81 -13.53
C GLN A 8 -17.27 27.82 -12.50
N ASP A 9 -17.95 27.91 -11.34
CA ASP A 9 -17.56 28.75 -10.20
C ASP A 9 -16.16 28.41 -9.69
N LEU A 10 -15.81 27.13 -9.62
CA LEU A 10 -14.48 26.68 -9.21
C LEU A 10 -13.39 27.12 -10.19
N ARG A 11 -13.61 26.95 -11.49
CA ARG A 11 -12.67 27.41 -12.53
C ARG A 11 -12.42 28.92 -12.45
N GLU A 12 -13.47 29.70 -12.23
CA GLU A 12 -13.35 31.15 -12.06
C GLU A 12 -12.53 31.51 -10.82
N ILE A 13 -12.76 30.87 -9.68
CA ILE A 13 -11.96 31.05 -8.45
C ILE A 13 -10.48 30.73 -8.69
N LEU A 14 -10.19 29.61 -9.37
CA LEU A 14 -8.82 29.21 -9.69
C LEU A 14 -8.12 30.24 -10.59
N GLN A 15 -8.84 30.79 -11.60
CA GLN A 15 -8.29 31.82 -12.47
C GLN A 15 -8.01 33.10 -11.69
N ILE A 16 -8.96 33.59 -10.87
CA ILE A 16 -8.77 34.76 -10.02
C ILE A 16 -7.52 34.64 -9.14
N ARG A 17 -7.27 33.48 -8.56
CA ARG A 17 -6.07 33.24 -7.71
C ARG A 17 -4.78 33.29 -8.53
N ARG A 18 -4.77 32.74 -9.75
CA ARG A 18 -3.63 32.82 -10.68
C ARG A 18 -3.37 34.26 -11.12
N ASP A 19 -4.41 35.01 -11.42
CA ASP A 19 -4.30 36.42 -11.80
C ASP A 19 -3.74 37.29 -10.65
N LYS A 20 -4.15 37.01 -9.41
CA LYS A 20 -3.58 37.65 -8.22
C LYS A 20 -2.08 37.31 -8.04
N LEU A 21 -1.68 36.07 -8.27
CA LEU A 21 -0.27 35.65 -8.23
C LEU A 21 0.52 36.38 -9.32
N LYS A 22 0.01 36.40 -10.56
CA LYS A 22 0.65 37.10 -11.67
C LYS A 22 0.83 38.60 -11.39
N ALA A 23 -0.19 39.26 -10.85
CA ALA A 23 -0.08 40.66 -10.46
C ALA A 23 0.99 40.93 -9.39
N LEU A 24 1.20 39.99 -8.45
CA LEU A 24 2.29 40.08 -7.48
C LEU A 24 3.66 39.88 -8.15
N GLN A 25 3.78 38.91 -9.06
CA GLN A 25 5.02 38.65 -9.81
C GLN A 25 5.39 39.86 -10.71
N ASP A 26 4.43 40.42 -11.44
CA ASP A 26 4.60 41.60 -12.30
C ASP A 26 5.02 42.84 -11.48
N ALA A 27 4.65 42.89 -10.19
CA ALA A 27 5.05 43.95 -9.27
C ALA A 27 6.41 43.66 -8.55
N GLY A 28 7.12 42.60 -8.91
CA GLY A 28 8.39 42.22 -8.27
C GLY A 28 8.22 41.71 -6.83
N MET A 29 7.03 41.21 -6.45
CA MET A 29 6.70 40.71 -5.12
C MET A 29 6.31 39.22 -5.20
N ASN A 30 7.07 38.42 -5.93
CA ASN A 30 6.83 37.00 -6.09
C ASN A 30 7.02 36.26 -4.75
N PRO A 31 5.95 35.72 -4.12
CA PRO A 31 6.09 35.04 -2.82
C PRO A 31 6.96 33.79 -2.89
N PHE A 32 7.08 33.15 -4.05
CA PHE A 32 7.87 31.93 -4.23
C PHE A 32 9.39 32.17 -4.32
N GLU A 33 9.83 33.41 -4.35
CA GLU A 33 11.25 33.78 -4.27
C GLU A 33 11.75 33.90 -2.82
N ILE A 34 10.84 33.89 -1.84
CA ILE A 34 11.18 33.95 -0.42
C ILE A 34 11.67 32.56 0.01
N THR A 35 12.97 32.43 0.31
CA THR A 35 13.59 31.16 0.66
C THR A 35 13.63 30.89 2.17
N ARG A 36 13.41 31.91 3.00
CA ARG A 36 13.45 31.80 4.47
C ARG A 36 12.53 32.85 5.12
N TYR A 37 11.91 32.43 6.21
CA TYR A 37 11.19 33.33 7.12
C TYR A 37 11.49 32.92 8.56
N ASP A 38 11.91 33.86 9.40
CA ASP A 38 12.31 33.57 10.78
C ASP A 38 11.10 33.55 11.71
N VAL A 39 10.73 32.35 12.14
CA VAL A 39 9.67 32.10 13.14
C VAL A 39 10.30 32.03 14.52
N THR A 40 9.84 32.85 15.45
CA THR A 40 10.33 32.87 16.84
C THR A 40 9.47 32.04 17.77
N HIS A 41 8.14 31.99 17.54
CA HIS A 41 7.17 31.29 18.39
C HIS A 41 6.10 30.59 17.54
N HIS A 42 5.45 29.61 18.15
CA HIS A 42 4.27 28.95 17.59
C HIS A 42 2.99 29.37 18.31
N ALA A 43 1.84 29.16 17.64
CA ALA A 43 0.53 29.60 18.12
C ALA A 43 0.20 29.12 19.53
N GLN A 44 0.44 27.83 19.84
CA GLN A 44 0.15 27.29 21.17
C GLN A 44 1.16 27.77 22.21
N GLU A 45 2.44 27.89 21.84
CA GLU A 45 3.47 28.42 22.73
C GLU A 45 3.16 29.84 23.19
N VAL A 46 2.67 30.69 22.28
CA VAL A 46 2.21 32.06 22.63
C VAL A 46 1.03 31.99 23.61
N LYS A 47 0.09 31.07 23.44
CA LYS A 47 -1.06 30.93 24.35
C LYS A 47 -0.65 30.41 25.72
N ASP A 48 0.23 29.42 25.77
CA ASP A 48 0.70 28.78 27.02
C ASP A 48 1.57 29.73 27.84
N ASN A 49 2.31 30.63 27.19
CA ASN A 49 3.19 31.61 27.84
C ASN A 49 2.68 33.04 27.72
N PHE A 50 1.36 33.22 27.57
CA PHE A 50 0.75 34.50 27.24
C PHE A 50 1.19 35.62 28.20
N ASP A 51 1.10 35.41 29.51
CA ASP A 51 1.39 36.41 30.52
C ASP A 51 2.86 36.89 30.48
N ALA A 52 3.77 36.02 30.08
CA ALA A 52 5.18 36.38 29.88
C ALA A 52 5.48 37.07 28.55
N LEU A 53 4.64 36.82 27.53
CA LEU A 53 4.81 37.32 26.18
C LEU A 53 3.93 38.55 25.87
N GLU A 54 2.97 38.90 26.73
CA GLU A 54 2.11 40.05 26.50
C GLU A 54 2.93 41.34 26.37
N GLY A 55 2.66 42.09 25.29
CA GLY A 55 3.41 43.29 24.92
C GLY A 55 4.75 43.01 24.18
N GLN A 56 5.17 41.76 24.05
CA GLN A 56 6.37 41.42 23.29
C GLN A 56 6.05 41.20 21.80
N THR A 57 7.04 41.51 20.96
CA THR A 57 6.94 41.26 19.53
C THR A 57 7.40 39.85 19.21
N VAL A 58 6.56 39.08 18.53
CA VAL A 58 6.82 37.73 18.06
C VAL A 58 6.67 37.64 16.55
N SER A 59 7.26 36.61 15.96
CA SER A 59 7.16 36.27 14.55
C SER A 59 6.61 34.86 14.39
N LEU A 60 5.50 34.71 13.68
CA LEU A 60 4.83 33.43 13.44
C LEU A 60 4.72 33.18 11.94
N GLY A 61 4.77 31.91 11.52
CA GLY A 61 4.49 31.47 10.16
C GLY A 61 3.36 30.47 10.14
N GLY A 62 2.41 30.61 9.22
CA GLY A 62 1.29 29.69 9.17
C GLY A 62 0.33 29.95 8.00
N ARG A 63 -0.76 29.19 7.98
CA ARG A 63 -1.80 29.26 6.96
C ARG A 63 -2.97 30.11 7.41
N LEU A 64 -3.47 30.99 6.53
CA LEU A 64 -4.71 31.74 6.77
C LEU A 64 -5.92 30.80 6.66
N MET A 65 -6.63 30.61 7.77
CA MET A 65 -7.80 29.71 7.84
C MET A 65 -9.13 30.45 7.87
N SER A 66 -9.12 31.70 8.24
CA SER A 66 -10.28 32.60 8.16
C SER A 66 -9.82 34.04 7.96
N LYS A 67 -10.67 34.86 7.39
CA LYS A 67 -10.44 36.31 7.28
C LYS A 67 -11.76 37.07 7.31
N ARG A 68 -11.85 38.05 8.19
CA ARG A 68 -13.02 38.94 8.35
C ARG A 68 -12.56 40.37 8.40
N GLY A 69 -13.04 41.20 7.47
CA GLY A 69 -12.74 42.62 7.41
C GLY A 69 -13.88 43.45 7.99
N MET A 70 -13.55 44.45 8.82
CA MET A 70 -14.48 45.43 9.39
C MET A 70 -13.89 46.82 9.22
N GLY A 71 -14.13 47.43 8.03
CA GLY A 71 -13.62 48.76 7.72
C GLY A 71 -12.09 48.86 7.67
N LYS A 72 -11.49 49.52 8.68
CA LYS A 72 -10.02 49.68 8.81
C LYS A 72 -9.34 48.54 9.55
N VAL A 73 -10.08 47.53 9.99
CA VAL A 73 -9.60 46.40 10.80
C VAL A 73 -9.89 45.10 10.09
N SER A 74 -8.98 44.15 10.18
CA SER A 74 -9.17 42.78 9.72
C SER A 74 -8.75 41.80 10.82
N PHE A 75 -9.55 40.78 11.01
CA PHE A 75 -9.20 39.61 11.85
C PHE A 75 -9.00 38.40 10.96
N CYS A 76 -7.99 37.61 11.24
CA CYS A 76 -7.81 36.32 10.61
C CYS A 76 -7.29 35.29 11.61
N ASP A 77 -7.55 34.01 11.35
CA ASP A 77 -6.98 32.89 12.10
C ASP A 77 -5.75 32.38 11.33
N LEU A 78 -4.62 32.39 11.98
CA LEU A 78 -3.38 31.77 11.51
C LEU A 78 -3.25 30.38 12.13
N GLN A 79 -3.10 29.36 11.29
CA GLN A 79 -2.87 27.98 11.73
C GLN A 79 -1.43 27.58 11.44
N ASP A 80 -0.72 27.13 12.47
CA ASP A 80 0.61 26.54 12.36
C ASP A 80 0.60 25.06 12.80
N LYS A 81 1.77 24.48 13.02
CA LYS A 81 1.91 23.09 13.47
C LYS A 81 1.29 22.82 14.85
N SER A 82 1.20 23.83 15.70
CA SER A 82 0.79 23.71 17.11
C SER A 82 -0.68 24.06 17.34
N GLY A 83 -1.31 24.79 16.43
CA GLY A 83 -2.70 25.18 16.57
C GLY A 83 -3.04 26.46 15.81
N ARG A 84 -4.05 27.20 16.30
CA ARG A 84 -4.53 28.45 15.70
C ARG A 84 -4.38 29.60 16.67
N ILE A 85 -4.06 30.79 16.14
CA ILE A 85 -4.05 32.03 16.88
C ILE A 85 -4.71 33.12 16.05
N GLN A 86 -5.42 34.03 16.70
CA GLN A 86 -6.04 35.19 16.04
C GLN A 86 -4.99 36.24 15.72
N ILE A 87 -5.04 36.76 14.50
CA ILE A 87 -4.24 37.91 14.04
C ILE A 87 -5.19 39.11 13.90
N TYR A 88 -4.81 40.19 14.53
CA TYR A 88 -5.46 41.50 14.43
C TYR A 88 -4.61 42.41 13.57
N ALA A 89 -5.11 42.79 12.40
CA ALA A 89 -4.45 43.67 11.45
C ALA A 89 -5.24 44.96 11.32
N ARG A 90 -4.58 46.08 11.59
CA ARG A 90 -5.19 47.41 11.52
C ARG A 90 -4.40 48.31 10.59
N ARG A 91 -5.13 49.05 9.71
CA ARG A 91 -4.53 49.94 8.69
C ARG A 91 -3.64 51.03 9.31
N ASP A 92 -4.00 51.53 10.49
CA ASP A 92 -3.28 52.61 11.16
C ASP A 92 -2.02 52.12 11.91
N GLU A 93 -1.85 50.79 12.08
CA GLU A 93 -0.74 50.15 12.79
C GLU A 93 0.22 49.40 11.86
N MET A 94 -0.16 49.28 10.59
CA MET A 94 0.63 48.71 9.50
C MET A 94 0.90 49.76 8.44
N ASP A 95 1.89 49.53 7.57
CA ASP A 95 2.01 50.28 6.33
C ASP A 95 0.72 50.16 5.49
N GLU A 96 0.20 51.27 4.96
CA GLU A 96 -1.06 51.28 4.26
C GLU A 96 -1.09 50.41 3.01
N GLU A 97 0.03 50.38 2.26
CA GLU A 97 0.15 49.51 1.08
C GLU A 97 0.24 48.04 1.48
N ALA A 98 0.98 47.72 2.54
CA ALA A 98 1.06 46.39 3.08
C ALA A 98 -0.32 45.88 3.56
N TYR A 99 -1.08 46.70 4.27
CA TYR A 99 -2.45 46.39 4.65
C TYR A 99 -3.38 46.16 3.44
N ASN A 100 -3.27 47.00 2.42
CA ASN A 100 -4.06 46.88 1.18
C ASN A 100 -3.67 45.59 0.40
N ARG A 101 -2.40 45.19 0.42
CA ARG A 101 -1.96 43.92 -0.15
C ARG A 101 -2.54 42.75 0.65
N PHE A 102 -2.44 42.78 1.99
CA PHE A 102 -3.00 41.75 2.87
C PHE A 102 -4.51 41.56 2.65
N LYS A 103 -5.26 42.63 2.40
CA LYS A 103 -6.69 42.55 2.07
C LYS A 103 -6.99 41.68 0.83
N LYS A 104 -6.03 41.55 -0.10
CA LYS A 104 -6.16 40.72 -1.31
C LYS A 104 -5.73 39.28 -1.12
N TYR A 105 -5.09 38.92 0.01
CA TYR A 105 -4.70 37.52 0.31
C TYR A 105 -5.95 36.68 0.49
N ASP A 106 -5.83 35.40 0.12
CA ASP A 106 -6.93 34.44 0.15
C ASP A 106 -6.81 33.48 1.35
N ILE A 107 -7.93 32.91 1.75
CA ILE A 107 -7.92 31.78 2.69
C ILE A 107 -7.15 30.62 2.04
N GLY A 108 -6.24 30.04 2.81
CA GLY A 108 -5.29 29.02 2.33
C GLY A 108 -3.87 29.54 2.08
N ASP A 109 -3.67 30.84 1.91
CA ASP A 109 -2.35 31.44 1.74
C ASP A 109 -1.45 31.17 2.96
N ILE A 110 -0.16 30.94 2.74
CA ILE A 110 0.85 30.86 3.80
C ILE A 110 1.44 32.23 4.01
N VAL A 111 1.41 32.68 5.25
CA VAL A 111 1.91 34.01 5.61
C VAL A 111 2.85 33.97 6.80
N GLY A 112 3.78 34.89 6.83
CA GLY A 112 4.54 35.28 8.00
C GLY A 112 3.90 36.49 8.66
N VAL A 113 3.78 36.50 9.97
CA VAL A 113 3.19 37.60 10.75
C VAL A 113 4.18 37.99 11.83
N LYS A 114 4.58 39.27 11.85
CA LYS A 114 5.35 39.87 12.92
C LYS A 114 4.50 40.87 13.66
N GLY A 115 4.39 40.76 14.97
CA GLY A 115 3.50 41.62 15.74
C GLY A 115 3.58 41.38 17.24
N GLU A 116 2.87 42.23 17.98
CA GLU A 116 2.80 42.24 19.44
C GLU A 116 1.74 41.27 19.96
N VAL A 117 2.10 40.50 20.97
CA VAL A 117 1.17 39.64 21.69
C VAL A 117 0.26 40.50 22.56
N PHE A 118 -1.05 40.35 22.44
CA PHE A 118 -2.00 41.14 23.21
C PHE A 118 -3.33 40.41 23.43
N ARG A 119 -4.11 40.88 24.40
CA ARG A 119 -5.45 40.39 24.64
C ARG A 119 -6.48 41.40 24.10
N THR A 120 -7.42 40.89 23.31
CA THR A 120 -8.51 41.74 22.80
C THR A 120 -9.48 42.16 23.92
N GLN A 121 -10.31 43.17 23.70
CA GLN A 121 -11.34 43.58 24.65
C GLN A 121 -12.34 42.46 25.03
N LYS A 122 -12.47 41.46 24.18
CA LYS A 122 -13.30 40.26 24.42
C LYS A 122 -12.54 39.10 25.11
N GLY A 123 -11.30 39.33 25.48
CA GLY A 123 -10.47 38.34 26.18
C GLY A 123 -9.70 37.37 25.28
N GLU A 124 -9.78 37.49 23.94
CA GLU A 124 -9.09 36.60 22.99
C GLU A 124 -7.58 36.91 22.91
N MET A 125 -6.74 35.90 23.09
CA MET A 125 -5.28 35.98 22.91
C MET A 125 -4.96 36.13 21.44
N SER A 126 -4.29 37.20 21.05
CA SER A 126 -4.12 37.58 19.66
C SER A 126 -2.75 38.20 19.39
N ILE A 127 -2.38 38.26 18.13
CA ILE A 127 -1.20 38.99 17.66
C ILE A 127 -1.68 40.28 16.96
N ARG A 128 -1.24 41.41 17.42
CA ARG A 128 -1.41 42.72 16.75
C ARG A 128 -0.33 42.84 15.68
N ALA A 129 -0.72 42.65 14.44
CA ALA A 129 0.24 42.58 13.34
C ALA A 129 0.81 43.95 12.98
N HIS A 130 2.12 44.04 12.97
CA HIS A 130 2.88 45.17 12.42
C HIS A 130 3.25 44.90 10.95
N GLU A 131 3.50 43.61 10.63
CA GLU A 131 3.88 43.16 9.28
C GLU A 131 3.21 41.83 8.98
N ILE A 132 2.68 41.70 7.74
CA ILE A 132 2.16 40.42 7.21
C ILE A 132 2.76 40.22 5.82
N THR A 133 3.62 39.21 5.71
CA THR A 133 4.33 38.83 4.48
C THR A 133 3.69 37.60 3.86
N LEU A 134 3.38 37.64 2.56
CA LEU A 134 2.93 36.45 1.83
C LEU A 134 4.13 35.56 1.52
N LEU A 135 4.16 34.37 2.07
CA LEU A 135 5.26 33.40 1.89
C LEU A 135 4.98 32.39 0.79
N SER A 136 3.68 32.06 0.58
CA SER A 136 3.26 31.16 -0.49
C SER A 136 1.79 31.42 -0.84
N LYS A 137 1.49 31.54 -2.12
CA LYS A 137 0.13 31.72 -2.64
C LYS A 137 -0.58 30.39 -2.80
N SER A 138 -1.71 30.24 -2.13
CA SER A 138 -2.61 29.08 -2.34
C SER A 138 -3.42 29.26 -3.61
N LEU A 139 -3.19 28.43 -4.62
CA LEU A 139 -3.91 28.48 -5.89
C LEU A 139 -5.20 27.68 -5.86
N GLN A 140 -5.31 26.70 -4.94
CA GLN A 140 -6.53 25.93 -4.71
C GLN A 140 -7.30 26.49 -3.52
N PRO A 141 -8.65 26.64 -3.58
CA PRO A 141 -9.43 26.95 -2.41
C PRO A 141 -9.43 25.75 -1.43
N LEU A 142 -9.44 26.05 -0.14
CA LEU A 142 -9.68 25.00 0.86
C LEU A 142 -11.17 24.60 0.82
N PRO A 143 -11.52 23.35 1.14
CA PRO A 143 -12.90 22.92 1.32
C PRO A 143 -13.65 23.80 2.32
N GLU A 144 -14.96 23.95 2.15
CA GLU A 144 -15.76 24.79 3.04
C GLU A 144 -15.71 24.31 4.49
N LYS A 145 -15.59 25.28 5.40
CA LYS A 145 -15.34 25.07 6.83
C LYS A 145 -16.43 24.24 7.55
N PHE A 146 -17.66 24.24 7.03
CA PHE A 146 -18.82 23.59 7.65
C PHE A 146 -19.06 22.15 7.18
N HIS A 147 -18.49 21.75 6.06
CA HIS A 147 -18.63 20.39 5.53
C HIS A 147 -17.31 19.63 5.56
N GLY A 148 -16.15 20.30 5.73
CA GLY A 148 -14.82 19.70 5.79
C GLY A 148 -14.57 18.76 4.60
N LEU A 149 -13.47 18.04 4.64
CA LEU A 149 -13.28 16.87 3.79
C LEU A 149 -13.98 15.70 4.52
N THR A 150 -15.32 15.56 4.37
CA THR A 150 -16.12 14.52 5.03
C THR A 150 -16.05 13.18 4.31
N ASP A 151 -15.80 13.19 3.00
CA ASP A 151 -15.60 12.00 2.22
C ASP A 151 -14.28 11.32 2.65
N LYS A 152 -14.39 10.14 3.24
CA LYS A 152 -13.26 9.37 3.76
C LYS A 152 -12.27 8.99 2.65
N GLU A 153 -12.76 8.65 1.46
CA GLU A 153 -11.89 8.27 0.35
C GLU A 153 -11.06 9.48 -0.14
N LEU A 154 -11.70 10.62 -0.28
CA LEU A 154 -11.01 11.86 -0.67
C LEU A 154 -9.98 12.30 0.39
N ARG A 155 -10.24 12.07 1.69
CA ARG A 155 -9.28 12.32 2.78
C ARG A 155 -8.00 11.48 2.61
N TYR A 156 -8.13 10.23 2.21
CA TYR A 156 -6.98 9.35 1.99
C TYR A 156 -6.20 9.75 0.73
N ARG A 157 -6.89 10.14 -0.35
CA ARG A 157 -6.27 10.55 -1.61
C ARG A 157 -5.62 11.93 -1.53
N GLN A 158 -6.25 12.87 -0.84
CA GLN A 158 -5.75 14.23 -0.63
C GLN A 158 -5.33 14.43 0.84
N ARG A 159 -4.47 13.57 1.34
CA ARG A 159 -4.01 13.60 2.74
C ARG A 159 -3.47 14.96 3.16
N TYR A 160 -2.80 15.67 2.26
CA TYR A 160 -2.32 17.03 2.52
C TYR A 160 -3.45 18.04 2.80
N VAL A 161 -4.62 17.87 2.19
CA VAL A 161 -5.82 18.69 2.51
C VAL A 161 -6.45 18.21 3.81
N ASP A 162 -6.56 16.90 4.01
CA ASP A 162 -7.05 16.29 5.26
C ASP A 162 -6.27 16.80 6.47
N LEU A 163 -4.94 16.82 6.41
CA LEU A 163 -4.07 17.33 7.48
C LEU A 163 -4.24 18.85 7.74
N ILE A 164 -4.65 19.64 6.74
CA ILE A 164 -4.96 21.05 6.91
C ILE A 164 -6.31 21.23 7.63
N MET A 165 -7.30 20.43 7.27
CA MET A 165 -8.69 20.63 7.68
C MET A 165 -9.08 19.88 8.95
N ASN A 166 -8.52 18.66 9.15
CA ASN A 166 -8.90 17.74 10.21
C ASN A 166 -7.77 17.54 11.23
N PRO A 167 -7.82 18.18 12.41
CA PRO A 167 -6.81 18.02 13.44
C PRO A 167 -6.66 16.59 13.94
N GLU A 168 -7.74 15.81 13.91
CA GLU A 168 -7.76 14.40 14.31
C GLU A 168 -6.81 13.54 13.47
N SER A 169 -6.80 13.75 12.15
CA SER A 169 -5.87 13.04 11.26
C SER A 169 -4.42 13.30 11.63
N LYS A 170 -4.08 14.55 11.95
CA LYS A 170 -2.74 14.92 12.40
C LYS A 170 -2.38 14.23 13.73
N ARG A 171 -3.32 14.21 14.68
CA ARG A 171 -3.15 13.56 15.98
C ARG A 171 -2.82 12.07 15.84
N ASN A 172 -3.47 11.35 14.91
CA ASN A 172 -3.19 9.93 14.66
C ASN A 172 -1.73 9.72 14.24
N PHE A 173 -1.20 10.53 13.34
CA PHE A 173 0.20 10.43 12.91
C PHE A 173 1.20 10.86 14.00
N GLU A 174 0.83 11.81 14.85
CA GLU A 174 1.64 12.19 16.02
C GLU A 174 1.70 11.04 17.05
N ILE A 175 0.57 10.37 17.33
CA ILE A 175 0.52 9.17 18.20
C ILE A 175 1.37 8.05 17.60
N ARG A 176 1.19 7.74 16.31
CA ARG A 176 2.00 6.74 15.62
C ARG A 176 3.50 7.02 15.71
N SER A 177 3.90 8.26 15.46
CA SER A 177 5.30 8.66 15.56
C SER A 177 5.86 8.53 16.98
N LYS A 178 5.07 8.93 18.01
CA LYS A 178 5.42 8.76 19.41
C LYS A 178 5.52 7.28 19.79
N PHE A 179 4.63 6.43 19.27
CA PHE A 179 4.67 4.99 19.50
C PHE A 179 5.97 4.37 18.99
N VAL A 180 6.37 4.67 17.75
CA VAL A 180 7.64 4.16 17.20
C VAL A 180 8.84 4.68 17.99
N ALA A 181 8.83 5.95 18.39
CA ALA A 181 9.90 6.51 19.23
C ALA A 181 9.96 5.87 20.63
N PHE A 182 8.80 5.59 21.24
CA PHE A 182 8.71 4.86 22.50
C PHE A 182 9.26 3.43 22.35
N LEU A 183 8.81 2.71 21.33
CA LEU A 183 9.22 1.34 21.03
C LEU A 183 10.75 1.21 20.95
N ARG A 184 11.40 2.08 20.16
CA ARG A 184 12.85 2.09 20.04
C ARG A 184 13.53 2.26 21.39
N ARG A 185 13.13 3.27 22.16
CA ARG A 185 13.71 3.49 23.50
C ARG A 185 13.47 2.31 24.44
N TYR A 186 12.30 1.67 24.36
CA TYR A 186 11.95 0.52 25.20
C TYR A 186 12.88 -0.66 24.89
N LEU A 187 13.06 -0.99 23.63
CA LEU A 187 13.91 -2.09 23.17
C LEU A 187 15.40 -1.79 23.40
N ASP A 188 15.86 -0.58 23.15
CA ASP A 188 17.24 -0.14 23.43
C ASP A 188 17.57 -0.29 24.91
N ASN A 189 16.63 0.08 25.81
CA ASN A 189 16.78 -0.07 27.26
C ASN A 189 16.84 -1.54 27.72
N LEU A 190 16.25 -2.46 26.94
CA LEU A 190 16.37 -3.90 27.16
C LEU A 190 17.64 -4.48 26.52
N GLY A 191 18.48 -3.66 25.87
CA GLY A 191 19.73 -4.06 25.23
C GLY A 191 19.56 -4.72 23.87
N PHE A 192 18.46 -4.48 23.18
CA PHE A 192 18.30 -4.87 21.77
C PHE A 192 19.07 -3.91 20.86
N MET A 193 19.57 -4.43 19.76
CA MET A 193 20.19 -3.67 18.68
C MET A 193 19.22 -3.55 17.51
N GLU A 194 18.90 -2.33 17.05
CA GLU A 194 18.18 -2.13 15.80
C GLU A 194 19.09 -2.45 14.61
N VAL A 195 18.59 -3.26 13.69
CA VAL A 195 19.31 -3.68 12.48
C VAL A 195 18.44 -3.49 11.25
N GLU A 196 19.07 -3.49 10.09
CA GLU A 196 18.39 -3.46 8.79
C GLU A 196 18.74 -4.71 7.99
N THR A 197 17.73 -5.37 7.45
CA THR A 197 17.88 -6.54 6.58
C THR A 197 17.37 -6.22 5.17
N PRO A 198 17.73 -7.02 4.15
CA PRO A 198 17.35 -6.73 2.78
C PRO A 198 15.83 -6.62 2.56
N VAL A 199 15.40 -5.59 1.82
CA VAL A 199 14.02 -5.47 1.34
C VAL A 199 13.78 -6.37 0.12
N LEU A 200 14.81 -6.55 -0.72
CA LEU A 200 14.79 -7.42 -1.90
C LEU A 200 15.57 -8.70 -1.61
N SER A 201 14.97 -9.85 -1.88
CA SER A 201 15.59 -11.16 -1.67
C SER A 201 15.37 -12.06 -2.89
N PRO A 202 16.30 -12.94 -3.24
CA PRO A 202 16.08 -13.96 -4.25
C PRO A 202 15.09 -15.06 -3.81
N ILE A 203 14.78 -15.14 -2.51
CA ILE A 203 13.86 -16.11 -1.91
C ILE A 203 12.83 -15.35 -1.08
N ALA A 204 11.55 -15.70 -1.21
CA ALA A 204 10.49 -15.26 -0.31
C ALA A 204 10.26 -16.32 0.76
N GLY A 205 10.18 -15.90 2.04
CA GLY A 205 9.94 -16.81 3.16
C GLY A 205 9.81 -16.06 4.49
N GLY A 206 9.49 -16.82 5.54
CA GLY A 206 9.27 -16.31 6.90
C GLY A 206 7.82 -15.91 7.20
N ALA A 207 6.90 -16.09 6.26
CA ALA A 207 5.47 -15.92 6.47
C ALA A 207 4.67 -16.61 5.36
N ASN A 208 3.44 -17.02 5.65
CA ASN A 208 2.51 -17.46 4.61
C ASN A 208 1.87 -16.23 3.98
N ALA A 209 2.40 -15.78 2.84
CA ALA A 209 1.90 -14.60 2.12
C ALA A 209 2.39 -14.59 0.68
N ARG A 210 1.60 -14.00 -0.21
CA ARG A 210 2.00 -13.82 -1.61
C ARG A 210 2.96 -12.65 -1.74
N PRO A 211 4.19 -12.84 -2.30
CA PRO A 211 5.16 -11.76 -2.47
C PRO A 211 4.86 -10.88 -3.70
N PHE A 212 5.33 -9.63 -3.67
CA PHE A 212 5.53 -8.86 -4.90
C PHE A 212 6.83 -9.30 -5.56
N ILE A 213 6.81 -9.48 -6.87
CA ILE A 213 7.94 -9.90 -7.68
C ILE A 213 8.45 -8.69 -8.46
N THR A 214 9.77 -8.53 -8.52
CA THR A 214 10.45 -7.53 -9.35
C THR A 214 11.65 -8.18 -10.05
N HIS A 215 12.16 -7.54 -11.11
CA HIS A 215 13.28 -8.06 -11.89
C HIS A 215 14.53 -7.21 -11.69
N HIS A 216 15.68 -7.86 -11.41
CA HIS A 216 16.98 -7.20 -11.31
C HIS A 216 17.69 -7.23 -12.67
N ASN A 217 17.58 -6.16 -13.43
CA ASN A 217 18.03 -6.08 -14.83
C ASN A 217 19.50 -6.49 -15.08
N THR A 218 20.42 -6.12 -14.18
CA THR A 218 21.86 -6.42 -14.35
C THR A 218 22.20 -7.88 -14.08
N LEU A 219 21.51 -8.51 -13.13
CA LEU A 219 21.72 -9.92 -12.78
C LEU A 219 20.82 -10.85 -13.60
N ASP A 220 19.82 -10.30 -14.30
CA ASP A 220 18.81 -11.04 -15.06
C ASP A 220 18.12 -12.12 -14.21
N ILE A 221 17.68 -11.72 -12.99
CA ILE A 221 17.00 -12.60 -12.04
C ILE A 221 15.77 -11.91 -11.46
N ASP A 222 14.75 -12.71 -11.16
CA ASP A 222 13.62 -12.25 -10.38
C ASP A 222 13.99 -12.16 -8.90
N MET A 223 13.49 -11.12 -8.25
CA MET A 223 13.63 -10.89 -6.81
C MET A 223 12.27 -10.63 -6.20
N TYR A 224 12.15 -10.94 -4.93
CA TYR A 224 10.93 -10.80 -4.16
C TYR A 224 11.08 -9.65 -3.16
N MET A 225 10.05 -8.82 -3.03
CA MET A 225 9.96 -7.91 -1.90
C MET A 225 9.63 -8.72 -0.64
N ARG A 226 10.33 -8.44 0.46
CA ARG A 226 10.21 -9.20 1.70
C ARG A 226 8.78 -9.25 2.25
N ILE A 227 8.33 -10.42 2.65
CA ILE A 227 7.05 -10.68 3.31
C ILE A 227 7.20 -10.80 4.83
N ALA A 228 8.43 -10.94 5.34
CA ALA A 228 8.85 -10.98 6.74
C ALA A 228 10.35 -10.66 6.83
N THR A 229 10.86 -10.33 8.01
CA THR A 229 12.30 -10.14 8.29
C THR A 229 12.90 -11.33 9.05
N GLU A 230 12.09 -12.27 9.47
CA GLU A 230 12.36 -13.38 10.36
C GLU A 230 13.65 -14.16 10.05
N LEU A 231 13.77 -14.70 8.82
CA LEU A 231 14.89 -15.59 8.48
C LEU A 231 16.25 -14.87 8.51
N HIS A 232 16.28 -13.58 8.18
CA HIS A 232 17.49 -12.79 8.28
C HIS A 232 17.87 -12.47 9.73
N LEU A 233 16.90 -12.11 10.57
CA LEU A 233 17.14 -11.81 11.98
C LEU A 233 17.62 -13.04 12.74
N LYS A 234 17.07 -14.24 12.45
CA LYS A 234 17.56 -15.51 13.02
C LYS A 234 19.00 -15.82 12.61
N ARG A 235 19.41 -15.51 11.37
CA ARG A 235 20.82 -15.64 10.97
C ARG A 235 21.75 -14.74 11.79
N LEU A 236 21.29 -13.57 12.24
CA LEU A 236 22.06 -12.69 13.14
C LEU A 236 22.18 -13.32 14.54
N ILE A 237 21.14 -13.99 15.03
CA ILE A 237 21.21 -14.76 16.29
C ILE A 237 22.24 -15.88 16.18
N VAL A 238 22.25 -16.65 15.08
CA VAL A 238 23.30 -17.66 14.82
C VAL A 238 24.68 -16.99 14.81
N GLY A 239 24.80 -15.79 14.26
CA GLY A 239 26.03 -15.00 14.23
C GLY A 239 26.47 -14.45 15.59
N GLY A 240 25.71 -14.67 16.67
CA GLY A 240 26.04 -14.26 18.03
C GLY A 240 25.50 -12.88 18.45
N MET A 241 24.61 -12.29 17.67
CA MET A 241 23.88 -11.07 18.05
C MET A 241 22.69 -11.48 18.93
N GLU A 242 22.85 -11.45 20.24
CA GLU A 242 21.90 -12.04 21.19
C GLU A 242 20.53 -11.37 21.24
N ARG A 243 20.43 -10.09 20.88
CA ARG A 243 19.18 -9.30 20.89
C ARG A 243 19.15 -8.36 19.71
N VAL A 244 18.28 -8.64 18.76
CA VAL A 244 18.13 -7.82 17.54
C VAL A 244 16.67 -7.50 17.29
N TYR A 245 16.40 -6.34 16.71
CA TYR A 245 15.08 -5.99 16.20
C TYR A 245 15.17 -5.17 14.92
N GLU A 246 14.12 -5.21 14.13
CA GLU A 246 13.94 -4.36 12.95
C GLU A 246 12.54 -3.77 12.95
N VAL A 247 12.45 -2.44 12.75
CA VAL A 247 11.19 -1.76 12.44
C VAL A 247 11.19 -1.48 10.95
N GLY A 248 10.44 -2.27 10.18
CA GLY A 248 10.54 -2.24 8.72
C GLY A 248 9.21 -2.36 7.99
N ARG A 249 9.24 -1.96 6.71
CA ARG A 249 8.15 -2.22 5.78
C ARG A 249 8.16 -3.66 5.31
N ILE A 250 6.97 -4.24 5.30
CA ILE A 250 6.65 -5.57 4.80
C ILE A 250 5.67 -5.41 3.64
N PHE A 251 5.77 -6.29 2.66
CA PHE A 251 5.04 -6.21 1.40
C PHE A 251 4.32 -7.54 1.14
N ARG A 252 2.98 -7.53 1.09
CA ARG A 252 2.16 -8.70 0.78
C ARG A 252 1.20 -8.37 -0.34
N ASN A 253 1.26 -9.13 -1.43
CA ASN A 253 0.45 -8.94 -2.63
C ASN A 253 -0.94 -9.57 -2.45
N GLU A 254 -1.69 -9.03 -1.52
CA GLU A 254 -2.99 -9.51 -1.07
C GLU A 254 -4.06 -8.42 -1.22
N GLY A 255 -5.29 -8.74 -0.81
CA GLY A 255 -6.41 -7.80 -0.83
C GLY A 255 -6.21 -6.58 0.06
N MET A 256 -6.96 -5.52 -0.22
CA MET A 256 -6.96 -4.27 0.54
C MET A 256 -8.33 -4.04 1.16
N ASP A 257 -8.37 -3.91 2.49
CA ASP A 257 -9.58 -3.60 3.24
C ASP A 257 -9.31 -2.56 4.34
N THR A 258 -10.13 -2.52 5.37
CA THR A 258 -9.96 -1.62 6.52
C THR A 258 -8.87 -2.06 7.49
N LYS A 259 -8.48 -3.34 7.46
CA LYS A 259 -7.46 -3.94 8.34
C LYS A 259 -6.15 -4.23 7.61
N HIS A 260 -6.17 -4.34 6.26
CA HIS A 260 -5.04 -4.77 5.43
C HIS A 260 -4.66 -3.73 4.38
N ASN A 261 -3.37 -3.53 4.22
CA ASN A 261 -2.74 -2.72 3.18
C ASN A 261 -1.56 -3.51 2.57
N PRO A 262 -1.33 -3.49 1.25
CA PRO A 262 -0.30 -4.31 0.61
C PRO A 262 1.12 -4.02 1.11
N GLU A 263 1.36 -2.84 1.64
CA GLU A 263 2.56 -2.48 2.39
C GLU A 263 2.18 -1.95 3.77
N PHE A 264 2.83 -2.45 4.80
CA PHE A 264 2.59 -2.09 6.19
C PHE A 264 3.88 -2.16 7.00
N THR A 265 3.87 -1.67 8.23
CA THR A 265 5.05 -1.64 9.08
C THR A 265 4.91 -2.65 10.21
N THR A 266 5.92 -3.50 10.36
CA THR A 266 6.07 -4.41 11.51
C THR A 266 7.28 -4.02 12.35
N CYS A 267 7.29 -4.52 13.58
CA CYS A 267 8.49 -4.72 14.35
C CYS A 267 8.67 -6.24 14.55
N GLU A 268 9.81 -6.76 14.16
CA GLU A 268 10.22 -8.11 14.50
C GLU A 268 11.45 -8.05 15.38
N LEU A 269 11.49 -8.87 16.43
CA LEU A 269 12.58 -8.91 17.38
C LEU A 269 12.88 -10.36 17.80
N TYR A 270 14.16 -10.64 18.05
CA TYR A 270 14.65 -11.96 18.44
C TYR A 270 15.63 -11.83 19.59
N GLN A 271 15.49 -12.68 20.59
CA GLN A 271 16.36 -12.73 21.76
C GLN A 271 16.81 -14.14 22.04
N ALA A 272 18.13 -14.34 22.09
CA ALA A 272 18.74 -15.59 22.53
C ALA A 272 18.53 -15.83 24.04
N PHE A 273 18.53 -17.09 24.42
CA PHE A 273 18.41 -17.56 25.81
C PHE A 273 17.11 -17.15 26.51
N THR A 274 16.04 -17.00 25.71
CA THR A 274 14.68 -16.79 26.21
C THR A 274 13.70 -17.71 25.50
N ASN A 275 12.44 -17.67 25.90
CA ASN A 275 11.36 -18.49 25.39
C ASN A 275 10.10 -17.66 25.13
N LEU A 276 9.00 -18.34 24.86
CA LEU A 276 7.67 -17.78 24.63
C LEU A 276 7.21 -16.82 25.73
N ASP A 277 7.43 -17.17 27.02
CA ASP A 277 7.00 -16.31 28.15
C ASP A 277 7.71 -14.96 28.14
N GLY A 278 9.03 -14.95 27.84
CA GLY A 278 9.77 -13.71 27.70
C GLY A 278 9.25 -12.82 26.57
N MET A 279 8.76 -13.41 25.48
CA MET A 279 8.15 -12.66 24.37
C MET A 279 6.78 -12.09 24.75
N MET A 280 5.97 -12.80 25.53
CA MET A 280 4.71 -12.26 26.09
C MET A 280 4.98 -11.05 26.97
N ASP A 281 5.96 -11.12 27.87
CA ASP A 281 6.30 -10.02 28.80
C ASP A 281 6.80 -8.78 28.02
N ILE A 282 7.56 -8.97 26.94
CA ILE A 282 8.02 -7.85 26.10
C ILE A 282 6.84 -7.19 25.39
N LEU A 283 5.93 -7.94 24.75
CA LEU A 283 4.79 -7.36 24.03
C LEU A 283 3.83 -6.65 24.97
N GLU A 284 3.51 -7.27 26.10
CA GLU A 284 2.69 -6.67 27.15
C GLU A 284 3.32 -5.35 27.64
N GLY A 285 4.64 -5.36 27.93
CA GLY A 285 5.37 -4.18 28.37
C GLY A 285 5.42 -3.05 27.33
N ILE A 286 5.53 -3.38 26.04
CA ILE A 286 5.50 -2.40 24.95
C ILE A 286 4.13 -1.70 24.89
N LEU A 287 3.04 -2.46 24.83
CA LEU A 287 1.71 -1.87 24.63
C LEU A 287 1.20 -1.14 25.88
N THR A 288 1.40 -1.70 27.07
CA THR A 288 1.03 -1.05 28.33
C THR A 288 1.85 0.22 28.56
N GLY A 289 3.18 0.15 28.33
CA GLY A 289 4.07 1.29 28.46
C GLY A 289 3.74 2.42 27.48
N ALA A 290 3.47 2.07 26.23
CA ALA A 290 3.08 3.02 25.20
C ALA A 290 1.75 3.72 25.53
N ALA A 291 0.72 2.98 25.94
CA ALA A 291 -0.56 3.55 26.34
C ALA A 291 -0.38 4.54 27.51
N LYS A 292 0.39 4.14 28.51
CA LYS A 292 0.65 4.99 29.69
C LYS A 292 1.44 6.25 29.35
N GLU A 293 2.51 6.14 28.55
CA GLU A 293 3.35 7.28 28.21
C GLU A 293 2.67 8.25 27.23
N ILE A 294 1.98 7.71 26.21
CA ILE A 294 1.44 8.51 25.09
C ILE A 294 0.06 9.07 25.43
N LEU A 295 -0.80 8.24 26.03
CA LEU A 295 -2.21 8.59 26.32
C LEU A 295 -2.44 8.98 27.76
N GLY A 296 -1.54 8.63 28.67
CA GLY A 296 -1.67 8.87 30.13
C GLY A 296 -2.60 7.87 30.84
N THR A 297 -3.12 6.88 30.14
CA THR A 297 -4.09 5.90 30.66
C THR A 297 -3.83 4.51 30.07
N TYR A 298 -4.33 3.48 30.75
CA TYR A 298 -4.40 2.11 30.22
C TYR A 298 -5.74 1.81 29.53
N GLN A 299 -6.73 2.71 29.68
CA GLN A 299 -8.05 2.54 29.07
C GLN A 299 -8.04 3.17 27.67
N VAL A 300 -8.39 2.40 26.65
CA VAL A 300 -8.54 2.85 25.28
C VAL A 300 -9.88 2.38 24.73
N THR A 301 -10.51 3.17 23.86
CA THR A 301 -11.70 2.73 23.14
C THR A 301 -11.29 2.40 21.71
N TRP A 302 -11.56 1.17 21.26
CA TRP A 302 -11.22 0.72 19.91
C TRP A 302 -12.30 -0.20 19.37
N MET A 303 -12.66 -0.04 18.10
CA MET A 303 -13.73 -0.82 17.41
C MET A 303 -15.05 -0.87 18.20
N GLY A 304 -15.38 0.24 18.89
CA GLY A 304 -16.59 0.35 19.69
C GLY A 304 -16.54 -0.32 21.07
N HIS A 305 -15.41 -0.87 21.48
CA HIS A 305 -15.20 -1.53 22.76
C HIS A 305 -14.24 -0.75 23.66
N ASP A 306 -14.49 -0.80 24.97
CA ASP A 306 -13.57 -0.30 25.98
C ASP A 306 -12.56 -1.39 26.31
N ILE A 307 -11.28 -1.11 26.10
CA ILE A 307 -10.16 -2.03 26.25
C ILE A 307 -9.31 -1.60 27.45
N ASP A 308 -9.06 -2.54 28.35
CA ASP A 308 -8.18 -2.36 29.50
C ASP A 308 -6.80 -2.97 29.24
N LEU A 309 -5.81 -2.11 29.02
CA LEU A 309 -4.41 -2.50 28.82
C LEU A 309 -3.63 -2.64 30.13
N THR A 310 -4.29 -2.66 31.29
CA THR A 310 -3.62 -2.89 32.57
C THR A 310 -2.95 -4.28 32.57
N PRO A 311 -1.67 -4.42 32.97
CA PRO A 311 -1.05 -5.75 33.16
C PRO A 311 -1.79 -6.53 34.26
N SER A 312 -1.89 -7.82 34.31
CA SER A 312 -1.42 -8.91 33.51
C SER A 312 -2.54 -9.43 32.63
N TRP A 313 -2.22 -9.68 31.38
CA TRP A 313 -3.22 -10.11 30.40
C TRP A 313 -3.50 -11.60 30.46
N GLN A 314 -4.66 -12.00 29.93
CA GLN A 314 -5.09 -13.38 29.94
C GLN A 314 -4.20 -14.24 29.01
N ARG A 315 -3.80 -15.41 29.50
CA ARG A 315 -3.03 -16.44 28.75
C ARG A 315 -3.86 -17.71 28.73
N VAL A 316 -4.27 -18.16 27.53
CA VAL A 316 -5.17 -19.32 27.34
C VAL A 316 -4.62 -20.19 26.22
N THR A 317 -4.67 -21.53 26.38
CA THR A 317 -4.32 -22.40 25.25
C THR A 317 -5.42 -22.38 24.21
N MET A 318 -5.07 -22.58 22.93
CA MET A 318 -6.04 -22.62 21.83
C MET A 318 -7.13 -23.67 22.11
N ALA A 319 -6.75 -24.87 22.58
CA ALA A 319 -7.69 -25.93 22.89
C ALA A 319 -8.65 -25.54 24.03
N ASP A 320 -8.17 -24.87 25.08
CA ASP A 320 -9.03 -24.39 26.17
C ASP A 320 -9.94 -23.25 25.70
N ALA A 321 -9.43 -22.34 24.86
CA ALA A 321 -10.25 -21.26 24.30
C ALA A 321 -11.40 -21.83 23.45
N VAL A 322 -11.12 -22.78 22.58
CA VAL A 322 -12.13 -23.49 21.79
C VAL A 322 -13.13 -24.22 22.69
N LYS A 323 -12.64 -24.95 23.70
CA LYS A 323 -13.49 -25.68 24.64
C LYS A 323 -14.42 -24.74 25.42
N ASN A 324 -13.90 -23.59 25.87
CA ASN A 324 -14.68 -22.62 26.64
C ASN A 324 -15.82 -21.99 25.81
N VAL A 325 -15.61 -21.76 24.53
CA VAL A 325 -16.60 -21.11 23.65
C VAL A 325 -17.58 -22.14 23.05
N THR A 326 -17.07 -23.29 22.58
CA THR A 326 -17.85 -24.25 21.80
C THR A 326 -18.28 -25.49 22.59
N GLY A 327 -17.59 -25.80 23.68
CA GLY A 327 -17.73 -27.06 24.42
C GLY A 327 -16.92 -28.23 23.80
N ALA A 328 -16.29 -28.06 22.64
CA ALA A 328 -15.53 -29.08 21.96
C ALA A 328 -14.16 -29.31 22.62
N ASP A 329 -13.90 -30.52 23.10
CA ASP A 329 -12.64 -30.89 23.78
C ASP A 329 -11.69 -31.59 22.81
N PHE A 330 -10.88 -30.81 22.09
CA PHE A 330 -9.87 -31.33 21.15
C PHE A 330 -8.75 -32.10 21.83
N MET A 331 -8.46 -31.81 23.13
CA MET A 331 -7.43 -32.56 23.85
C MET A 331 -7.83 -33.99 24.14
N ALA A 332 -9.11 -34.29 24.19
CA ALA A 332 -9.61 -35.67 24.33
C ALA A 332 -9.36 -36.57 23.09
N CYS A 333 -8.97 -35.97 21.94
CA CYS A 333 -8.65 -36.68 20.70
C CYS A 333 -7.37 -36.16 20.03
N ILE A 334 -6.40 -35.71 20.83
CA ILE A 334 -5.14 -35.15 20.32
C ILE A 334 -4.47 -36.11 19.31
N GLY A 335 -4.08 -35.59 18.15
CA GLY A 335 -3.43 -36.35 17.08
C GLY A 335 -4.36 -37.26 16.25
N ASP A 336 -5.64 -37.42 16.61
CA ASP A 336 -6.62 -38.20 15.85
C ASP A 336 -7.35 -37.29 14.83
N ALA A 337 -6.95 -37.40 13.57
CA ALA A 337 -7.47 -36.53 12.49
C ALA A 337 -8.98 -36.71 12.27
N ASP A 338 -9.46 -37.95 12.25
CA ASP A 338 -10.89 -38.25 11.96
C ASP A 338 -11.77 -37.68 13.06
N ARG A 339 -11.44 -37.93 14.31
CA ARG A 339 -12.18 -37.40 15.46
C ARG A 339 -12.07 -35.88 15.58
N GLY A 340 -10.93 -35.28 15.26
CA GLY A 340 -10.73 -33.84 15.26
C GLY A 340 -11.66 -33.16 14.25
N VAL A 341 -11.69 -33.66 13.00
CA VAL A 341 -12.56 -33.13 11.94
C VAL A 341 -14.05 -33.36 12.25
N GLU A 342 -14.41 -34.53 12.79
CA GLU A 342 -15.78 -34.80 13.24
C GLU A 342 -16.21 -33.83 14.34
N LEU A 343 -15.33 -33.57 15.31
CA LEU A 343 -15.57 -32.65 16.41
C LEU A 343 -15.77 -31.21 15.91
N ALA A 344 -14.91 -30.71 14.99
CA ALA A 344 -15.05 -29.40 14.35
C ALA A 344 -16.40 -29.25 13.63
N ARG A 345 -16.76 -30.23 12.81
CA ARG A 345 -18.07 -30.26 12.13
C ARG A 345 -19.26 -30.29 13.09
N SER A 346 -19.12 -30.97 14.23
CA SER A 346 -20.20 -31.07 15.24
C SER A 346 -20.55 -29.71 15.86
N VAL A 347 -19.63 -28.76 15.86
CA VAL A 347 -19.84 -27.39 16.35
C VAL A 347 -20.06 -26.37 15.20
N GLY A 348 -20.32 -26.89 13.99
CA GLY A 348 -20.67 -26.08 12.83
C GLY A 348 -19.52 -25.33 12.19
N VAL A 349 -18.32 -25.93 12.21
CA VAL A 349 -17.14 -25.41 11.49
C VAL A 349 -17.16 -25.97 10.06
N ASP A 350 -16.92 -25.09 9.08
CA ASP A 350 -16.70 -25.48 7.71
C ASP A 350 -15.28 -26.02 7.53
N MET A 351 -15.19 -27.28 7.09
CA MET A 351 -13.93 -27.99 6.86
C MET A 351 -13.66 -28.26 5.37
N ASP A 352 -14.44 -27.65 4.46
CA ASP A 352 -14.25 -27.86 3.04
C ASP A 352 -12.97 -27.15 2.55
N GLY A 353 -12.10 -27.92 1.89
CA GLY A 353 -10.79 -27.44 1.44
C GLY A 353 -9.70 -27.41 2.52
N VAL A 354 -10.03 -27.68 3.78
CA VAL A 354 -9.08 -27.72 4.89
C VAL A 354 -8.33 -29.06 4.91
N PRO A 355 -6.99 -29.09 5.11
CA PRO A 355 -6.25 -30.34 5.24
C PRO A 355 -6.80 -31.23 6.38
N HIS A 356 -6.98 -32.51 6.11
CA HIS A 356 -7.58 -33.47 7.03
C HIS A 356 -6.59 -33.88 8.13
N THR A 357 -6.38 -32.99 9.09
CA THR A 357 -5.52 -33.22 10.27
C THR A 357 -6.23 -32.72 11.54
N TRP A 358 -5.83 -33.26 12.69
CA TRP A 358 -6.32 -32.80 13.98
C TRP A 358 -5.98 -31.32 14.23
N GLY A 359 -4.75 -30.92 13.90
CA GLY A 359 -4.29 -29.55 14.13
C GLY A 359 -5.01 -28.52 13.28
N ASN A 360 -5.26 -28.81 11.99
CA ASN A 360 -6.05 -27.91 11.15
C ASN A 360 -7.50 -27.83 11.65
N ALA A 361 -8.09 -28.94 12.12
CA ALA A 361 -9.43 -28.93 12.67
C ALA A 361 -9.54 -28.08 13.95
N LEU A 362 -8.56 -28.14 14.83
CA LEU A 362 -8.49 -27.27 16.02
C LEU A 362 -8.32 -25.80 15.61
N TYR A 363 -7.40 -25.49 14.69
CA TYR A 363 -7.13 -24.13 14.21
C TYR A 363 -8.37 -23.51 13.55
N GLU A 364 -9.01 -24.20 12.61
CA GLU A 364 -10.23 -23.73 11.95
C GLU A 364 -11.40 -23.52 12.93
N THR A 365 -11.48 -24.37 13.96
CA THR A 365 -12.50 -24.18 15.00
C THR A 365 -12.22 -22.92 15.81
N PHE A 366 -10.95 -22.62 16.09
CA PHE A 366 -10.55 -21.39 16.76
C PHE A 366 -10.87 -20.17 15.88
N ASP A 367 -10.44 -20.17 14.64
CA ASP A 367 -10.62 -19.07 13.67
C ASP A 367 -12.12 -18.72 13.49
N GLN A 368 -12.95 -19.72 13.18
CA GLN A 368 -14.36 -19.50 12.87
C GLN A 368 -15.27 -19.28 14.08
N LYS A 369 -14.88 -19.65 15.31
CA LYS A 369 -15.77 -19.62 16.49
C LYS A 369 -15.25 -18.81 17.66
N VAL A 370 -13.95 -18.57 17.77
CA VAL A 370 -13.36 -18.02 18.99
C VAL A 370 -12.74 -16.65 18.74
N GLU A 371 -12.01 -16.46 17.66
CA GLU A 371 -11.20 -15.28 17.38
C GLU A 371 -11.99 -13.97 17.55
N GLU A 372 -13.15 -13.84 16.91
CA GLU A 372 -14.00 -12.64 17.00
C GLU A 372 -14.55 -12.37 18.43
N THR A 373 -14.52 -13.35 19.33
CA THR A 373 -14.96 -13.20 20.72
C THR A 373 -13.91 -12.59 21.64
N LEU A 374 -12.66 -12.50 21.20
CA LEU A 374 -11.51 -12.03 21.98
C LEU A 374 -11.44 -10.49 21.98
N ILE A 375 -12.22 -9.87 22.89
CA ILE A 375 -12.30 -8.40 22.96
C ILE A 375 -11.15 -7.81 23.77
N GLN A 376 -10.87 -8.34 24.97
CA GLN A 376 -9.80 -7.87 25.85
C GLN A 376 -8.45 -8.50 25.46
N PRO A 377 -7.32 -7.86 25.80
CA PRO A 377 -5.99 -8.39 25.50
C PRO A 377 -5.82 -9.83 25.97
N THR A 378 -5.64 -10.76 25.04
CA THR A 378 -5.57 -12.20 25.34
C THR A 378 -4.47 -12.87 24.49
N PHE A 379 -3.58 -13.57 25.16
CA PHE A 379 -2.61 -14.44 24.53
C PHE A 379 -3.23 -15.82 24.32
N ILE A 380 -3.34 -16.25 23.07
CA ILE A 380 -3.72 -17.61 22.70
C ILE A 380 -2.45 -18.40 22.44
N THR A 381 -2.23 -19.48 23.21
CA THR A 381 -0.98 -20.24 23.20
C THR A 381 -1.19 -21.65 22.70
N MET A 382 -0.09 -22.38 22.45
CA MET A 382 -0.10 -23.82 22.13
C MET A 382 -0.82 -24.11 20.80
N TYR A 383 -0.34 -23.49 19.73
CA TYR A 383 -0.81 -23.70 18.36
C TYR A 383 -0.40 -25.10 17.84
N PRO A 384 -1.22 -25.74 16.97
CA PRO A 384 -0.84 -26.98 16.32
C PRO A 384 0.42 -26.87 15.44
N VAL A 385 1.18 -27.95 15.37
CA VAL A 385 2.40 -28.03 14.53
C VAL A 385 2.10 -27.81 13.05
N GLU A 386 0.96 -28.29 12.56
CA GLU A 386 0.54 -28.24 11.16
C GLU A 386 0.42 -26.81 10.62
N VAL A 387 0.12 -25.85 11.50
CA VAL A 387 -0.04 -24.42 11.17
C VAL A 387 1.12 -23.56 11.70
N SER A 388 2.23 -24.18 12.17
CA SER A 388 3.33 -23.47 12.83
C SER A 388 4.70 -23.92 12.33
N PRO A 389 5.08 -23.67 11.06
CA PRO A 389 6.27 -24.27 10.43
C PRO A 389 7.60 -23.81 11.03
N LEU A 390 7.66 -22.70 11.74
CA LEU A 390 8.89 -22.09 12.26
C LEU A 390 9.00 -22.13 13.79
N ALA A 391 7.93 -22.60 14.48
CA ALA A 391 7.86 -22.67 15.93
C ALA A 391 8.36 -24.02 16.48
N LYS A 392 9.01 -23.98 17.64
CA LYS A 392 9.48 -25.18 18.35
C LYS A 392 8.29 -25.99 18.85
N ARG A 393 8.38 -27.34 18.73
CA ARG A 393 7.41 -28.25 19.34
C ARG A 393 7.44 -28.13 20.85
N SER A 394 6.29 -28.22 21.49
CA SER A 394 6.21 -28.35 22.94
C SER A 394 6.82 -29.71 23.36
N PRO A 395 7.79 -29.74 24.28
CA PRO A 395 8.35 -31.01 24.77
C PRO A 395 7.33 -31.91 25.47
N ALA A 396 6.29 -31.31 26.07
CA ALA A 396 5.26 -32.05 26.80
C ALA A 396 4.16 -32.60 25.88
N GLN A 397 3.90 -31.93 24.75
CA GLN A 397 2.83 -32.24 23.80
C GLN A 397 3.34 -31.97 22.36
N PRO A 398 4.01 -32.95 21.72
CA PRO A 398 4.69 -32.76 20.44
C PRO A 398 3.77 -32.41 19.25
N GLU A 399 2.45 -32.61 19.37
CA GLU A 399 1.43 -32.16 18.40
C GLU A 399 1.21 -30.66 18.43
N LEU A 400 1.66 -29.99 19.50
CA LEU A 400 1.54 -28.54 19.72
C LEU A 400 2.91 -27.88 19.68
N THR A 401 2.90 -26.54 19.49
CA THR A 401 4.11 -25.72 19.47
C THR A 401 4.10 -24.68 20.59
N GLU A 402 5.28 -24.25 20.99
CA GLU A 402 5.47 -23.08 21.85
C GLU A 402 5.29 -21.79 21.01
N ARG A 403 4.04 -21.48 20.64
CA ARG A 403 3.61 -20.31 19.88
C ARG A 403 2.45 -19.64 20.57
N TYR A 404 2.39 -18.32 20.48
CA TYR A 404 1.18 -17.59 20.76
C TYR A 404 0.85 -16.58 19.66
N GLU A 405 -0.41 -16.24 19.56
CA GLU A 405 -0.87 -15.00 18.97
C GLU A 405 -1.62 -14.19 20.03
N MET A 406 -1.47 -12.85 19.99
CA MET A 406 -2.11 -11.96 20.91
C MET A 406 -3.24 -11.20 20.21
N PHE A 407 -4.43 -11.25 20.80
CA PHE A 407 -5.65 -10.69 20.22
C PHE A 407 -6.19 -9.54 21.07
N ILE A 408 -6.73 -8.52 20.39
CA ILE A 408 -7.58 -7.47 20.93
C ILE A 408 -8.68 -7.17 19.92
N CYS A 409 -9.96 -7.17 20.32
CA CYS A 409 -11.12 -6.94 19.44
C CYS A 409 -11.15 -7.88 18.21
N GLY A 410 -10.82 -9.17 18.39
CA GLY A 410 -10.75 -10.13 17.29
C GLY A 410 -9.71 -9.76 16.23
N CYS A 411 -8.67 -9.02 16.61
CA CYS A 411 -7.57 -8.69 15.72
C CYS A 411 -6.27 -9.21 16.32
N GLU A 412 -5.54 -9.99 15.55
CA GLU A 412 -4.16 -10.37 15.87
C GLU A 412 -3.29 -9.11 15.93
N MET A 413 -2.68 -8.87 17.09
CA MET A 413 -1.78 -7.74 17.33
C MET A 413 -0.32 -8.14 17.20
N GLY A 414 0.02 -9.39 17.50
CA GLY A 414 1.36 -9.92 17.43
C GLY A 414 1.39 -11.44 17.52
N ASN A 415 2.45 -12.02 16.97
CA ASN A 415 2.70 -13.44 16.88
C ASN A 415 4.13 -13.73 17.37
N ALA A 416 4.30 -14.75 18.21
CA ALA A 416 5.61 -15.09 18.75
C ALA A 416 5.73 -16.60 19.05
N PHE A 417 6.97 -17.05 19.05
CA PHE A 417 7.28 -18.45 19.39
C PHE A 417 8.61 -18.59 20.11
N SER A 418 8.77 -19.73 20.82
CA SER A 418 10.10 -20.29 20.99
C SER A 418 10.56 -20.82 19.65
N GLU A 419 11.68 -20.33 19.15
CA GLU A 419 12.15 -20.58 17.79
C GLU A 419 12.58 -22.04 17.58
N LEU A 420 12.17 -22.59 16.45
CA LEU A 420 12.69 -23.88 16.01
C LEU A 420 14.17 -23.73 15.65
N ASN A 421 15.02 -24.41 16.41
CA ASN A 421 16.48 -24.38 16.24
C ASN A 421 17.09 -25.76 15.93
N ASP A 422 16.23 -26.75 15.63
CA ASP A 422 16.64 -28.07 15.11
C ASP A 422 16.67 -28.00 13.57
N PRO A 423 17.88 -28.06 12.95
CA PRO A 423 17.99 -27.95 11.49
C PRO A 423 17.33 -29.13 10.76
N ILE A 424 17.25 -30.32 11.39
CA ILE A 424 16.65 -31.50 10.78
C ILE A 424 15.12 -31.35 10.72
N ASP A 425 14.49 -30.96 11.83
CA ASP A 425 13.04 -30.69 11.84
C ASP A 425 12.70 -29.51 10.92
N GLN A 426 13.51 -28.43 10.92
CA GLN A 426 13.30 -27.26 10.05
C GLN A 426 13.36 -27.65 8.56
N TYR A 427 14.33 -28.46 8.15
CA TYR A 427 14.42 -28.94 6.78
C TYR A 427 13.18 -29.74 6.35
N GLN A 428 12.67 -30.62 7.23
CA GLN A 428 11.47 -31.40 6.93
C GLN A 428 10.22 -30.49 6.77
N ARG A 429 10.11 -29.46 7.59
CA ARG A 429 8.99 -28.51 7.49
C ARG A 429 9.07 -27.67 6.24
N PHE A 430 10.24 -27.14 5.87
CA PHE A 430 10.41 -26.43 4.61
C PHE A 430 10.14 -27.31 3.40
N LYS A 431 10.56 -28.58 3.45
CA LYS A 431 10.24 -29.54 2.39
C LYS A 431 8.72 -29.70 2.21
N ALA A 432 7.99 -29.83 3.32
CA ALA A 432 6.53 -29.94 3.28
C ALA A 432 5.87 -28.64 2.74
N GLN A 433 6.39 -27.45 3.06
CA GLN A 433 5.93 -26.17 2.49
C GLN A 433 6.22 -26.09 0.99
N ALA A 434 7.43 -26.46 0.56
CA ALA A 434 7.80 -26.49 -0.85
C ALA A 434 6.93 -27.47 -1.68
N GLU A 435 6.52 -28.59 -1.10
CA GLU A 435 5.58 -29.53 -1.71
C GLU A 435 4.17 -28.90 -1.85
N LYS A 436 3.67 -28.16 -0.85
CA LYS A 436 2.42 -27.41 -0.94
C LYS A 436 2.48 -26.37 -2.07
N ARG A 437 3.59 -25.63 -2.14
CA ARG A 437 3.82 -24.63 -3.20
C ARG A 437 3.84 -25.27 -4.59
N ALA A 438 4.49 -26.40 -4.76
CA ALA A 438 4.51 -27.16 -6.02
C ALA A 438 3.10 -27.65 -6.45
N ASN A 439 2.18 -27.80 -5.49
CA ASN A 439 0.79 -28.17 -5.72
C ASN A 439 -0.14 -26.96 -5.89
N GLY A 440 0.41 -25.74 -6.02
CA GLY A 440 -0.35 -24.53 -6.36
C GLY A 440 -0.66 -23.59 -5.20
N ASP A 441 -0.08 -23.81 -4.02
CA ASP A 441 -0.18 -22.88 -2.88
C ASP A 441 0.92 -21.79 -2.99
N ASP A 442 0.59 -20.67 -3.62
CA ASP A 442 1.53 -19.56 -3.85
C ASP A 442 1.95 -18.84 -2.56
N GLU A 443 1.27 -19.09 -1.44
CA GLU A 443 1.55 -18.48 -0.13
C GLU A 443 2.51 -19.32 0.71
N ALA A 444 2.69 -20.61 0.38
CA ALA A 444 3.61 -21.49 1.09
C ALA A 444 5.07 -21.05 0.91
N ASP A 445 5.89 -21.25 1.96
CA ASP A 445 7.29 -20.87 1.99
C ASP A 445 8.11 -21.57 0.90
N MET A 446 9.10 -20.87 0.37
CA MET A 446 10.14 -21.44 -0.50
C MET A 446 11.19 -22.15 0.36
N MET A 447 11.86 -23.16 -0.22
CA MET A 447 13.01 -23.79 0.42
C MET A 447 14.16 -22.79 0.53
N ASP A 448 14.64 -22.54 1.75
CA ASP A 448 15.82 -21.71 2.04
C ASP A 448 16.92 -22.60 2.62
N GLU A 449 17.72 -23.21 1.72
CA GLU A 449 18.82 -24.11 2.10
C GLU A 449 19.91 -23.40 2.90
N ASP A 450 20.17 -22.11 2.61
CA ASP A 450 21.14 -21.31 3.34
C ASP A 450 20.70 -21.03 4.79
N PHE A 451 19.40 -20.87 5.03
CA PHE A 451 18.88 -20.77 6.39
C PHE A 451 19.03 -22.09 7.17
N VAL A 452 18.73 -23.22 6.53
CA VAL A 452 18.96 -24.53 7.18
C VAL A 452 20.44 -24.73 7.49
N LEU A 453 21.33 -24.39 6.55
CA LEU A 453 22.77 -24.43 6.78
C LEU A 453 23.20 -23.50 7.94
N ALA A 454 22.60 -22.30 8.05
CA ALA A 454 22.87 -21.42 9.18
C ALA A 454 22.49 -22.08 10.52
N LEU A 455 21.34 -22.77 10.59
CA LEU A 455 20.93 -23.50 11.79
C LEU A 455 21.90 -24.64 12.14
N GLU A 456 22.53 -25.29 11.15
CA GLU A 456 23.55 -26.33 11.37
C GLU A 456 24.80 -25.81 12.07
N TYR A 457 25.12 -24.50 11.96
CA TYR A 457 26.16 -23.85 12.77
C TYR A 457 25.78 -23.69 14.24
N GLY A 458 24.49 -23.86 14.56
CA GLY A 458 23.96 -23.82 15.93
C GLY A 458 23.27 -22.46 16.23
N MET A 459 21.96 -22.50 16.42
CA MET A 459 21.18 -21.40 16.98
C MET A 459 20.85 -21.67 18.44
N PRO A 460 21.15 -20.77 19.39
CA PRO A 460 20.78 -20.95 20.80
C PRO A 460 19.25 -21.02 20.97
N PRO A 461 18.73 -21.49 22.11
CA PRO A 461 17.33 -21.29 22.46
C PRO A 461 16.97 -19.82 22.33
N THR A 462 15.96 -19.51 21.53
CA THR A 462 15.63 -18.14 21.13
C THR A 462 14.13 -17.92 21.19
N GLY A 463 13.68 -16.79 21.69
CA GLY A 463 12.32 -16.29 21.52
C GLY A 463 12.28 -15.26 20.41
N GLY A 464 11.28 -15.35 19.55
CA GLY A 464 11.02 -14.37 18.49
C GLY A 464 9.60 -13.82 18.59
N LEU A 465 9.43 -12.55 18.23
CA LEU A 465 8.16 -11.83 18.27
C LEU A 465 8.06 -10.91 17.07
N GLY A 466 6.95 -11.03 16.34
CA GLY A 466 6.54 -10.07 15.30
C GLY A 466 5.21 -9.41 15.66
N PHE A 467 5.09 -8.10 15.44
CA PHE A 467 3.82 -7.40 15.65
C PHE A 467 3.65 -6.20 14.70
N GLY A 468 2.37 -5.91 14.38
CA GLY A 468 2.01 -4.85 13.43
C GLY A 468 2.02 -3.47 14.08
N ILE A 469 2.95 -2.59 13.69
CA ILE A 469 3.00 -1.19 14.15
C ILE A 469 1.71 -0.45 13.79
N ASP A 470 1.16 -0.71 12.60
CA ASP A 470 -0.04 -0.03 12.12
C ASP A 470 -1.27 -0.42 12.96
N ARG A 471 -1.45 -1.71 13.28
CA ARG A 471 -2.55 -2.19 14.16
C ARG A 471 -2.43 -1.63 15.57
N CYS A 472 -1.21 -1.60 16.15
CA CYS A 472 -0.97 -0.98 17.45
C CYS A 472 -1.29 0.52 17.42
N ALA A 473 -0.93 1.22 16.36
CA ALA A 473 -1.26 2.63 16.18
C ALA A 473 -2.77 2.85 16.02
N MET A 474 -3.51 1.98 15.29
CA MET A 474 -4.98 2.03 15.20
C MET A 474 -5.61 1.96 16.60
N MET A 475 -5.20 1.00 17.42
CA MET A 475 -5.69 0.83 18.78
C MET A 475 -5.41 2.08 19.65
N LEU A 476 -4.17 2.58 19.64
CA LEU A 476 -3.78 3.76 20.42
C LEU A 476 -4.47 5.05 19.95
N CYS A 477 -4.83 5.14 18.67
CA CYS A 477 -5.57 6.27 18.09
C CYS A 477 -7.08 6.15 18.28
N GLY A 478 -7.60 4.94 18.52
CA GLY A 478 -9.04 4.64 18.54
C GLY A 478 -9.66 4.72 17.16
N THR A 479 -8.97 4.25 16.12
CA THR A 479 -9.46 4.26 14.74
C THR A 479 -9.61 2.85 14.17
N ASP A 480 -10.65 2.65 13.35
CA ASP A 480 -11.04 1.33 12.83
C ASP A 480 -10.44 1.02 11.46
N SER A 481 -9.68 1.94 10.89
CA SER A 481 -9.09 1.74 9.56
C SER A 481 -7.57 1.97 9.55
N ILE A 482 -6.85 1.00 9.00
CA ILE A 482 -5.40 1.08 8.79
C ILE A 482 -5.01 2.31 7.95
N ARG A 483 -5.91 2.78 7.07
CA ARG A 483 -5.71 3.97 6.24
C ARG A 483 -5.67 5.27 7.04
N ASP A 484 -6.20 5.27 8.27
CA ASP A 484 -6.14 6.43 9.18
C ASP A 484 -4.78 6.59 9.86
N VAL A 485 -3.95 5.54 9.87
CA VAL A 485 -2.61 5.53 10.47
C VAL A 485 -1.48 5.39 9.44
N ILE A 486 -1.80 5.22 8.17
CA ILE A 486 -0.86 5.28 7.03
C ILE A 486 -1.05 6.62 6.32
N LEU A 487 0.03 7.40 6.17
CA LEU A 487 -0.04 8.74 5.55
C LEU A 487 -0.59 8.68 4.12
N PHE A 488 -0.04 7.80 3.31
CA PHE A 488 -0.44 7.60 1.92
C PHE A 488 -0.75 6.12 1.69
N PRO A 489 -1.97 5.66 2.07
CA PRO A 489 -2.36 4.27 1.86
C PRO A 489 -2.52 3.97 0.37
N THR A 490 -2.30 2.72 0.00
CA THR A 490 -2.60 2.26 -1.36
C THR A 490 -4.11 2.35 -1.61
N MET A 491 -4.48 2.99 -2.71
CA MET A 491 -5.88 3.22 -3.09
C MET A 491 -6.13 2.64 -4.48
N LYS A 492 -7.32 2.12 -4.71
CA LYS A 492 -7.72 1.74 -6.08
C LYS A 492 -7.65 2.98 -6.98
N PRO A 493 -7.17 2.87 -8.23
CA PRO A 493 -7.26 3.96 -9.19
C PRO A 493 -8.71 4.46 -9.27
N LEU A 494 -8.89 5.78 -9.36
CA LEU A 494 -10.20 6.32 -9.72
C LEU A 494 -10.43 5.96 -11.19
N ASP A 495 -11.60 5.40 -11.50
CA ASP A 495 -12.11 5.43 -12.87
C ASP A 495 -12.29 6.92 -13.21
N THR A 496 -11.28 7.49 -13.85
CA THR A 496 -11.31 8.89 -14.28
C THR A 496 -12.42 8.98 -15.33
N PRO A 497 -13.51 9.71 -15.11
CA PRO A 497 -14.33 10.13 -16.23
C PRO A 497 -13.39 10.90 -17.14
N LYS A 498 -13.25 10.48 -18.39
CA LYS A 498 -12.40 11.13 -19.38
C LYS A 498 -12.80 12.61 -19.42
N SER A 499 -12.00 13.48 -18.81
CA SER A 499 -12.19 14.91 -18.95
C SER A 499 -11.70 15.32 -20.34
N GLU A 500 -12.66 15.63 -21.20
CA GLU A 500 -12.42 16.46 -22.38
C GLU A 500 -11.96 17.83 -21.90
N ASN A 501 -10.68 18.00 -21.61
CA ASN A 501 -9.95 19.28 -21.65
C ASN A 501 -8.56 19.08 -21.04
N LYS A 502 -7.55 19.00 -21.91
CA LYS A 502 -6.15 19.17 -21.53
C LYS A 502 -5.97 20.55 -20.89
N PRO A 503 -5.22 20.68 -19.77
CA PRO A 503 -4.68 21.98 -19.40
C PRO A 503 -3.69 22.41 -20.48
N GLU A 504 -3.82 23.64 -20.98
CA GLU A 504 -2.79 24.28 -21.78
C GLU A 504 -1.45 24.21 -21.03
N GLU A 505 -0.42 23.78 -21.72
CA GLU A 505 0.95 23.68 -21.22
C GLU A 505 1.41 25.02 -20.64
N VAL A 506 1.58 25.10 -19.33
CA VAL A 506 2.38 26.15 -18.72
C VAL A 506 3.83 25.68 -18.79
N GLY A 507 4.57 26.21 -19.77
CA GLY A 507 5.96 25.92 -19.97
C GLY A 507 6.80 26.18 -18.72
N ILE A 508 7.48 25.15 -18.24
CA ILE A 508 8.56 25.26 -17.27
C ILE A 508 9.81 25.66 -18.06
N ILE A 509 10.24 26.90 -17.88
CA ILE A 509 11.52 27.40 -18.41
C ILE A 509 12.61 26.99 -17.42
N GLY A 510 13.59 26.21 -17.88
CA GLY A 510 14.88 26.09 -17.19
C GLY A 510 15.51 24.71 -17.13
N GLY A 511 16.20 24.35 -18.18
CA GLY A 511 17.53 23.74 -18.27
C GLY A 511 17.89 22.45 -17.54
N ALA A 512 17.97 21.34 -18.29
CA ALA A 512 19.17 20.51 -18.48
C ALA A 512 18.88 19.41 -19.51
N LYS A 513 19.83 19.19 -20.40
CA LYS A 513 19.75 18.27 -21.55
C LYS A 513 19.79 16.81 -21.11
N GLY A 514 18.92 16.01 -21.72
CA GLY A 514 19.20 14.60 -21.99
C GLY A 514 18.26 13.61 -21.30
N THR A 515 17.04 13.47 -21.79
CA THR A 515 16.29 12.22 -21.72
C THR A 515 15.48 12.09 -23.01
N VAL A 516 15.58 10.92 -23.62
CA VAL A 516 14.80 10.55 -24.82
C VAL A 516 13.35 10.38 -24.37
N GLU A 517 12.48 11.30 -24.81
CA GLU A 517 11.03 11.16 -24.64
C GLU A 517 10.52 10.08 -25.61
N ILE A 518 9.98 9.00 -25.05
CA ILE A 518 9.11 8.10 -25.80
C ILE A 518 7.71 8.70 -25.68
N GLU A 519 7.26 9.38 -26.75
CA GLU A 519 5.85 9.79 -26.89
C GLU A 519 4.98 8.52 -27.06
N ILE A 520 4.34 8.06 -25.99
CA ILE A 520 3.20 7.15 -26.11
C ILE A 520 1.97 8.04 -26.31
N LYS A 521 1.52 8.16 -27.54
CA LYS A 521 0.21 8.74 -27.88
C LYS A 521 -0.87 7.69 -27.64
N ASP A 522 -1.34 7.57 -26.42
CA ASP A 522 -2.60 6.88 -26.14
C ASP A 522 -3.76 7.86 -26.34
N GLU A 523 -4.31 7.89 -27.56
CA GLU A 523 -5.64 8.47 -27.76
C GLU A 523 -6.67 7.53 -27.12
N PRO A 524 -7.59 8.05 -26.28
CA PRO A 524 -8.64 7.21 -25.71
C PRO A 524 -9.53 6.67 -26.83
N ILE A 525 -9.58 5.35 -26.98
CA ILE A 525 -10.40 4.67 -27.97
C ILE A 525 -11.85 4.66 -27.48
N ASP A 526 -12.76 5.30 -28.21
CA ASP A 526 -14.20 5.26 -27.95
C ASP A 526 -14.82 4.04 -28.63
N PHE A 527 -15.27 3.08 -27.84
CA PHE A 527 -15.94 1.87 -28.33
C PHE A 527 -17.47 1.98 -28.35
N SER A 528 -18.06 3.16 -28.11
CA SER A 528 -19.53 3.33 -28.05
C SER A 528 -20.24 2.98 -29.35
N ASN A 529 -19.57 3.06 -30.50
CA ASN A 529 -20.08 2.75 -31.83
C ASN A 529 -19.51 1.46 -32.43
N VAL A 530 -18.84 0.64 -31.61
CA VAL A 530 -18.23 -0.62 -32.03
C VAL A 530 -19.22 -1.76 -31.89
N GLN A 531 -19.36 -2.55 -32.96
CA GLN A 531 -20.10 -3.80 -32.99
C GLN A 531 -19.12 -4.97 -33.15
N ILE A 532 -19.22 -5.95 -32.26
CA ILE A 532 -18.46 -7.20 -32.34
C ILE A 532 -19.39 -8.35 -32.74
N GLU A 533 -18.82 -9.35 -33.40
CA GLU A 533 -19.58 -10.58 -33.71
C GLU A 533 -20.00 -11.28 -32.40
N PRO A 534 -21.22 -11.87 -32.35
CA PRO A 534 -21.66 -12.65 -31.18
C PRO A 534 -20.74 -13.85 -30.94
N LEU A 535 -20.53 -14.17 -29.66
CA LEU A 535 -19.82 -15.39 -29.31
C LEU A 535 -20.53 -16.64 -29.83
N PHE A 536 -19.75 -17.62 -30.30
CA PHE A 536 -20.30 -18.94 -30.65
C PHE A 536 -20.88 -19.59 -29.40
N GLN A 537 -22.06 -20.20 -29.55
CA GLN A 537 -22.72 -20.96 -28.48
C GLN A 537 -22.24 -22.41 -28.38
N ASP A 538 -21.73 -22.96 -29.51
CA ASP A 538 -21.20 -24.31 -29.54
C ASP A 538 -19.81 -24.36 -28.92
N GLN A 539 -19.61 -25.29 -28.00
CA GLN A 539 -18.32 -25.50 -27.34
C GLN A 539 -17.40 -26.36 -28.19
N VAL A 540 -16.14 -25.98 -28.26
CA VAL A 540 -15.06 -26.79 -28.84
C VAL A 540 -14.38 -27.55 -27.69
N ASP A 541 -14.27 -28.88 -27.80
CA ASP A 541 -13.55 -29.68 -26.81
C ASP A 541 -12.04 -29.41 -26.84
N PHE A 542 -11.38 -29.62 -25.72
CA PHE A 542 -9.95 -29.35 -25.57
C PHE A 542 -9.07 -30.15 -26.53
N ASP A 543 -9.43 -31.41 -26.83
CA ASP A 543 -8.68 -32.27 -27.74
C ASP A 543 -8.74 -31.77 -29.18
N THR A 544 -9.81 -31.15 -29.58
CA THR A 544 -9.95 -30.50 -30.88
C THR A 544 -9.16 -29.20 -30.93
N PHE A 545 -9.27 -28.34 -29.90
CA PHE A 545 -8.54 -27.09 -29.82
C PHE A 545 -7.03 -27.32 -29.77
N SER A 546 -6.55 -28.29 -28.98
CA SER A 546 -5.13 -28.61 -28.78
C SER A 546 -4.41 -29.10 -30.01
N LYS A 547 -5.13 -29.47 -31.07
CA LYS A 547 -4.57 -29.81 -32.38
C LYS A 547 -4.13 -28.59 -33.19
N SER A 548 -4.55 -27.40 -32.81
CA SER A 548 -4.13 -26.15 -33.47
C SER A 548 -2.77 -25.70 -32.95
N ASP A 549 -1.84 -25.40 -33.85
CA ASP A 549 -0.49 -24.97 -33.49
C ASP A 549 -0.34 -23.47 -33.76
N PHE A 550 -0.57 -22.67 -32.72
CA PHE A 550 -0.37 -21.23 -32.75
C PHE A 550 1.07 -20.88 -32.39
N ARG A 551 1.71 -20.05 -33.24
CA ARG A 551 3.10 -19.63 -33.07
C ARG A 551 3.25 -18.13 -33.21
N ALA A 552 4.24 -17.58 -32.50
CA ALA A 552 4.79 -16.27 -32.84
C ALA A 552 5.63 -16.42 -34.10
N VAL A 553 5.40 -15.57 -35.11
CA VAL A 553 6.13 -15.58 -36.39
C VAL A 553 6.65 -14.19 -36.69
N LYS A 554 7.92 -14.08 -37.11
CA LYS A 554 8.53 -12.80 -37.47
C LYS A 554 8.41 -12.54 -38.96
N VAL A 555 7.93 -11.37 -39.34
CA VAL A 555 7.82 -10.96 -40.77
C VAL A 555 9.19 -10.56 -41.26
N LYS A 556 9.75 -11.35 -42.18
CA LYS A 556 11.02 -11.08 -42.87
C LYS A 556 10.79 -10.20 -44.11
N GLU A 557 9.76 -10.54 -44.91
CA GLU A 557 9.38 -9.80 -46.10
C GLU A 557 7.85 -9.74 -46.19
N CYS A 558 7.33 -8.62 -46.69
CA CYS A 558 5.92 -8.43 -47.01
C CYS A 558 5.81 -7.72 -48.36
N GLU A 559 4.99 -8.25 -49.27
CA GLU A 559 4.78 -7.65 -50.59
C GLU A 559 3.33 -7.78 -51.06
N ALA A 560 2.86 -6.81 -51.85
CA ALA A 560 1.53 -6.87 -52.46
C ALA A 560 1.49 -7.91 -53.57
N VAL A 561 0.46 -8.76 -53.60
CA VAL A 561 0.29 -9.80 -54.60
C VAL A 561 -0.14 -9.19 -55.94
N LYS A 562 0.69 -9.34 -56.98
CA LYS A 562 0.34 -8.88 -58.32
C LYS A 562 -0.99 -9.47 -58.78
N LYS A 563 -1.93 -8.64 -59.22
CA LYS A 563 -3.31 -8.98 -59.63
C LYS A 563 -4.33 -9.14 -58.48
N SER A 564 -3.98 -8.85 -57.24
CA SER A 564 -4.93 -8.76 -56.15
C SER A 564 -4.81 -7.38 -55.47
N LYS A 565 -5.95 -6.74 -55.20
CA LYS A 565 -5.98 -5.50 -54.43
C LYS A 565 -6.05 -5.74 -52.90
N LYS A 566 -6.31 -7.00 -52.50
CA LYS A 566 -6.60 -7.35 -51.11
C LYS A 566 -5.52 -8.19 -50.45
N LEU A 567 -4.66 -8.86 -51.25
CA LEU A 567 -3.73 -9.85 -50.72
C LEU A 567 -2.33 -9.27 -50.54
N LEU A 568 -1.79 -9.48 -49.32
CA LEU A 568 -0.38 -9.38 -49.02
C LEU A 568 0.24 -10.77 -48.94
N LYS A 569 1.46 -10.92 -49.44
CA LYS A 569 2.29 -12.12 -49.29
C LYS A 569 3.33 -11.86 -48.22
N PHE A 570 3.34 -12.70 -47.22
CA PHE A 570 4.29 -12.69 -46.13
C PHE A 570 5.32 -13.80 -46.30
N VAL A 571 6.58 -13.48 -46.07
CA VAL A 571 7.67 -14.43 -45.84
C VAL A 571 8.03 -14.33 -44.35
N LEU A 572 7.80 -15.42 -43.63
CA LEU A 572 7.81 -15.45 -42.16
C LEU A 572 8.89 -16.40 -41.64
N ASP A 573 9.60 -15.99 -40.60
CA ASP A 573 10.37 -16.88 -39.76
C ASP A 573 9.43 -17.47 -38.69
N ASP A 574 9.31 -18.78 -38.63
CA ASP A 574 8.52 -19.53 -37.65
C ASP A 574 9.40 -20.37 -36.71
N GLY A 575 10.71 -20.10 -36.65
CA GLY A 575 11.67 -20.80 -35.81
C GLY A 575 12.11 -22.17 -36.36
N THR A 576 11.59 -22.64 -37.51
CA THR A 576 11.95 -23.95 -38.08
C THR A 576 13.23 -23.92 -38.92
N GLY A 577 13.77 -22.73 -39.18
CA GLY A 577 14.91 -22.52 -40.10
C GLY A 577 14.55 -22.53 -41.56
N THR A 578 13.26 -22.67 -41.93
CA THR A 578 12.73 -22.57 -43.28
C THR A 578 11.67 -21.50 -43.33
N ASP A 579 11.77 -20.60 -44.31
CA ASP A 579 10.82 -19.49 -44.45
C ASP A 579 9.42 -20.01 -44.80
N ARG A 580 8.42 -19.55 -44.05
CA ARG A 580 7.01 -19.88 -44.25
C ARG A 580 6.34 -18.80 -45.10
N VAL A 581 5.59 -19.20 -46.11
CA VAL A 581 4.80 -18.25 -46.90
C VAL A 581 3.33 -18.29 -46.47
N ILE A 582 2.79 -17.12 -46.15
CA ILE A 582 1.35 -16.95 -45.85
C ILE A 582 0.80 -15.79 -46.69
N LEU A 583 -0.38 -15.99 -47.29
CA LEU A 583 -1.14 -14.94 -47.95
C LEU A 583 -2.29 -14.51 -47.03
N SER A 584 -2.42 -13.21 -46.85
CA SER A 584 -3.51 -12.63 -46.00
C SER A 584 -4.22 -11.50 -46.74
N GLY A 585 -5.54 -11.41 -46.57
CA GLY A 585 -6.41 -10.43 -47.24
C GLY A 585 -6.45 -9.06 -46.56
N ILE A 586 -5.34 -8.56 -46.07
CA ILE A 586 -5.28 -7.38 -45.20
C ILE A 586 -4.68 -6.13 -45.85
N HIS A 587 -4.47 -6.13 -47.18
CA HIS A 587 -3.88 -5.01 -47.90
C HIS A 587 -4.75 -3.74 -47.91
N GLU A 588 -6.03 -3.85 -47.57
CA GLU A 588 -6.91 -2.68 -47.41
C GLU A 588 -6.70 -1.96 -46.04
N TYR A 589 -5.97 -2.60 -45.13
CA TYR A 589 -5.76 -2.12 -43.75
C TYR A 589 -4.30 -1.80 -43.41
N TYR A 590 -3.34 -2.40 -44.15
CA TYR A 590 -1.90 -2.26 -43.88
C TYR A 590 -1.10 -2.15 -45.17
N GLU A 591 -0.13 -1.25 -45.16
CA GLU A 591 0.90 -1.23 -46.22
C GLU A 591 2.02 -2.24 -45.90
N PRO A 592 2.64 -2.88 -46.93
CA PRO A 592 3.66 -3.92 -46.73
C PRO A 592 4.82 -3.48 -45.83
N GLU A 593 5.27 -2.23 -45.93
CA GLU A 593 6.42 -1.65 -45.21
C GLU A 593 6.18 -1.53 -43.73
N GLU A 594 4.92 -1.38 -43.30
CA GLU A 594 4.54 -1.25 -41.88
C GLU A 594 4.65 -2.59 -41.13
N LEU A 595 4.64 -3.70 -41.87
CA LEU A 595 4.57 -5.05 -41.32
C LEU A 595 5.92 -5.77 -41.23
N VAL A 596 6.93 -5.33 -41.99
CA VAL A 596 8.27 -5.91 -41.96
C VAL A 596 8.90 -5.73 -40.57
N GLU A 597 9.63 -6.74 -40.12
CA GLU A 597 10.24 -6.84 -38.78
C GLU A 597 9.25 -6.96 -37.60
N LYS A 598 7.93 -6.96 -37.84
CA LYS A 598 6.95 -7.20 -36.76
C LYS A 598 6.84 -8.68 -36.42
N THR A 599 6.52 -8.97 -35.17
CA THR A 599 6.21 -10.33 -34.70
C THR A 599 4.69 -10.47 -34.56
N CYS A 600 4.12 -11.45 -35.27
CA CYS A 600 2.66 -11.67 -35.33
C CYS A 600 2.31 -13.07 -34.83
N ILE A 601 1.00 -13.32 -34.63
CA ILE A 601 0.49 -14.65 -34.31
C ILE A 601 0.01 -15.34 -35.61
N ALA A 602 0.44 -16.58 -35.81
CA ALA A 602 -0.04 -17.42 -36.89
C ALA A 602 -0.42 -18.82 -36.43
N ILE A 603 -1.45 -19.42 -37.08
CA ILE A 603 -1.69 -20.85 -37.00
C ILE A 603 -0.86 -21.52 -38.10
N THR A 604 0.05 -22.42 -37.69
CA THR A 604 1.12 -22.92 -38.58
C THR A 604 0.87 -24.31 -39.12
N ASN A 605 -0.06 -25.07 -38.56
CA ASN A 605 -0.35 -26.45 -38.99
C ASN A 605 -1.59 -26.59 -39.87
N LEU A 606 -1.99 -25.55 -40.59
CA LEU A 606 -3.01 -25.66 -41.62
C LEU A 606 -2.41 -26.26 -42.91
N PRO A 607 -3.18 -27.08 -43.63
CA PRO A 607 -2.74 -27.61 -44.90
C PRO A 607 -2.53 -26.46 -45.90
N PRO A 608 -1.50 -26.58 -46.81
CA PRO A 608 -1.25 -25.57 -47.85
C PRO A 608 -2.48 -25.31 -48.69
N ARG A 609 -2.78 -24.02 -48.92
CA ARG A 609 -3.89 -23.58 -49.78
C ARG A 609 -3.36 -22.72 -50.92
N ALA A 610 -3.56 -23.18 -52.14
CA ALA A 610 -3.17 -22.43 -53.34
C ALA A 610 -4.06 -21.18 -53.52
N MET A 611 -3.45 -19.99 -53.50
CA MET A 611 -4.12 -18.70 -53.72
C MET A 611 -3.31 -17.90 -54.76
N MET A 612 -3.94 -17.53 -55.86
CA MET A 612 -3.29 -16.78 -56.97
C MET A 612 -1.98 -17.42 -57.49
N GLY A 613 -1.88 -18.76 -57.42
CA GLY A 613 -0.70 -19.52 -57.86
C GLY A 613 0.44 -19.58 -56.84
N ILE A 614 0.20 -19.18 -55.60
CA ILE A 614 1.13 -19.25 -54.46
C ILE A 614 0.49 -20.11 -53.36
N ASP A 615 1.24 -21.03 -52.79
CA ASP A 615 0.77 -21.85 -51.67
C ASP A 615 0.91 -21.07 -50.35
N SER A 616 -0.24 -20.81 -49.70
CA SER A 616 -0.30 -20.23 -48.35
C SER A 616 -0.27 -21.36 -47.34
N CYS A 617 0.76 -21.36 -46.48
CA CYS A 617 1.04 -22.44 -45.52
C CYS A 617 0.73 -22.01 -44.07
N GLY A 618 -0.49 -21.62 -43.80
CA GLY A 618 -0.94 -21.13 -42.50
C GLY A 618 -1.89 -19.93 -42.62
N MET A 619 -2.20 -19.32 -41.45
CA MET A 619 -3.07 -18.14 -41.40
C MET A 619 -2.58 -17.20 -40.30
N LEU A 620 -2.45 -15.91 -40.59
CA LEU A 620 -2.23 -14.86 -39.61
C LEU A 620 -3.53 -14.59 -38.86
N ILE A 621 -3.42 -14.34 -37.55
CA ILE A 621 -4.56 -14.09 -36.69
C ILE A 621 -4.81 -12.59 -36.59
N SER A 622 -6.04 -12.19 -36.81
CA SER A 622 -6.49 -10.79 -36.74
C SER A 622 -7.77 -10.67 -35.92
N ALA A 623 -7.92 -9.56 -35.24
CA ALA A 623 -9.19 -9.17 -34.64
C ALA A 623 -9.99 -8.32 -35.63
N VAL A 624 -11.28 -8.61 -35.77
CA VAL A 624 -12.18 -7.89 -36.67
C VAL A 624 -13.37 -7.35 -35.87
N HIS A 625 -13.74 -6.10 -36.11
CA HIS A 625 -14.92 -5.48 -35.55
C HIS A 625 -15.50 -4.47 -36.57
N HIS A 626 -16.69 -3.94 -36.28
CA HIS A 626 -17.30 -2.89 -37.08
C HIS A 626 -17.40 -1.60 -36.27
N GLU A 627 -16.93 -0.52 -36.85
CA GLU A 627 -17.05 0.82 -36.29
C GLU A 627 -17.85 1.70 -37.24
N ASN A 628 -18.95 2.29 -36.78
CA ASN A 628 -19.87 3.06 -37.61
C ASN A 628 -20.37 2.32 -38.87
N GLY A 629 -20.42 0.98 -38.84
CA GLY A 629 -20.83 0.13 -39.96
C GLY A 629 -19.72 -0.21 -40.98
N GLU A 630 -18.51 0.23 -40.74
CA GLU A 630 -17.31 -0.14 -41.54
C GLU A 630 -16.51 -1.21 -40.79
N GLU A 631 -16.04 -2.21 -41.55
CA GLU A 631 -15.16 -3.26 -41.02
C GLU A 631 -13.77 -2.68 -40.71
N LYS A 632 -13.27 -2.95 -39.50
CA LYS A 632 -11.90 -2.67 -39.07
C LYS A 632 -11.20 -3.97 -38.73
N LEU A 633 -9.97 -4.11 -39.17
CA LEU A 633 -9.15 -5.29 -38.95
C LEU A 633 -7.82 -4.90 -38.30
N HIS A 634 -7.49 -5.60 -37.19
CA HIS A 634 -6.22 -5.44 -36.51
C HIS A 634 -5.45 -6.76 -36.51
N LEU A 635 -4.29 -6.79 -37.18
CA LEU A 635 -3.39 -7.93 -37.11
C LEU A 635 -2.84 -8.05 -35.68
N LEU A 636 -2.95 -9.24 -35.07
CA LEU A 636 -2.45 -9.46 -33.73
C LEU A 636 -0.93 -9.53 -33.73
N MET A 637 -0.32 -8.48 -33.21
CA MET A 637 1.14 -8.36 -33.04
C MET A 637 1.49 -8.62 -31.59
N VAL A 638 2.66 -9.20 -31.34
CA VAL A 638 3.19 -9.51 -30.02
C VAL A 638 4.52 -8.80 -29.80
N ASP A 639 4.99 -8.77 -28.56
CA ASP A 639 6.26 -8.16 -28.20
C ASP A 639 7.41 -8.69 -29.08
N PRO A 640 8.24 -7.83 -29.68
CA PRO A 640 9.34 -8.24 -30.55
C PRO A 640 10.43 -9.05 -29.82
N HIS A 641 10.45 -9.09 -28.49
CA HIS A 641 11.34 -9.98 -27.71
C HIS A 641 10.87 -11.44 -27.69
N ILE A 642 9.63 -11.72 -28.12
CA ILE A 642 9.16 -13.11 -28.25
C ILE A 642 9.86 -13.73 -29.49
N PRO A 643 10.65 -14.81 -29.32
CA PRO A 643 11.38 -15.41 -30.44
C PRO A 643 10.43 -16.04 -31.45
N ALA A 644 10.81 -15.99 -32.71
CA ALA A 644 10.12 -16.71 -33.80
C ALA A 644 10.03 -18.21 -33.44
N GLY A 645 8.86 -18.80 -33.63
CA GLY A 645 8.58 -20.19 -33.32
C GLY A 645 8.07 -20.43 -31.88
N ALA A 646 8.03 -19.42 -31.04
CA ALA A 646 7.46 -19.56 -29.71
C ALA A 646 5.99 -20.01 -29.79
N LYS A 647 5.64 -21.09 -29.06
CA LYS A 647 4.29 -21.65 -29.07
C LYS A 647 3.39 -20.82 -28.13
N LEU A 648 2.16 -20.60 -28.59
CA LEU A 648 1.09 -19.95 -27.82
C LEU A 648 0.14 -21.05 -27.30
N TYR A 649 -0.27 -20.90 -26.03
CA TYR A 649 -1.13 -21.86 -25.34
C TYR A 649 -2.47 -21.22 -24.96
#